data_2e520e830a6e893130a1538816ec0956
#
_entry.id   2e520e830a6e893130a1538816ec0956
#
_cell.length_a   1.000
_cell.length_b   1.000
_cell.length_c   1.000
_cell.angle_alpha   90.00
_cell.angle_beta   90.00
_cell.angle_gamma   90.00
#
_symmetry.space_group_name_H-M   'P 1'
#
loop_
_entity.id
_entity.type
_entity.pdbx_description
1 polymer ?
#
loop_
_entity_poly.entity_id
_entity_poly.type
_entity_poly.pdbx_seq_one_letter_code
_entity_poly.pdbx_strand_id
1 'polypeptide(L)'
;MIRSFTTRHYRTVFFLALYLVYLVVLFGVSGVRDPGEPDRIIARLATSAIELSLCGLLCAACMRMARRSQRWPWTLLAATIALVAAIAYLAQVYSLYVSDNFISALALQNSDSAAFVQSRSLKLGAVAMLLWVGWFCAASVMAASTPADAQRGMAERWRSLPFAAITLVMALLFVYSILLQDKNMRLEPGFRQAPMANLLANLYRAKFAPGLEPETAQVEQQSNLQCFDYGSDPDTGDYPFQRAEAYRDPLPLPSRGAGTESPNIVVIFTEGTSSRLIGAYGGRYPQLTPNIDRLAGQSMRVDDYFNHTAATYRGLTGQLSSGFSYAGGAGKGGWTKPGTMAGLSSIRRQTLPRIANAAGYDSYFFAPHKTQRPIIVMLRSLGFEKVFAYESISRLLHGRVAARPATGALDDSSLFRGLVQFLRQRQAAADDKPFFIATYNIGTHAFLDSSEHDLAYADGDNAVLDKLHNYDSALGGFLDYFYSSPYADNTILVFTSDHATYPEAAFRDVAGADLKPYFVDRIPLLIRDPTHRLPATFDAQGRNSLDLAPTVLQLAGLQTRSNSFLGRSIFEPRNFPTGVAATASQYFMTTPGGVFGQTEIPQQWRATFECEINVVRRFYRAESANRIFEPMQAGVVETVAGKRG
;
A
#
# COMPACT_ATOMS: atom_id res chain seq x y z
N MET A 1 -5.60 52.83 -1.37
CA MET A 1 -4.32 52.21 -1.71
C MET A 1 -4.40 50.67 -1.76
N ILE A 2 -4.90 49.97 -0.74
CA ILE A 2 -5.01 48.51 -0.69
C ILE A 2 -5.91 47.94 -1.82
N ARG A 3 -7.09 48.52 -2.10
CA ARG A 3 -7.98 48.09 -3.19
C ARG A 3 -7.32 48.19 -4.57
N SER A 4 -6.50 49.21 -4.84
CA SER A 4 -5.83 49.38 -6.12
C SER A 4 -4.63 48.42 -6.27
N PHE A 5 -3.97 48.04 -5.18
CA PHE A 5 -2.87 47.07 -5.16
C PHE A 5 -3.42 45.65 -5.41
N THR A 6 -4.48 45.25 -4.70
CA THR A 6 -5.07 43.90 -4.85
C THR A 6 -5.64 43.65 -6.25
N THR A 7 -6.33 44.62 -6.86
CA THR A 7 -6.83 44.48 -8.24
C THR A 7 -5.73 44.52 -9.29
N ARG A 8 -4.57 45.04 -8.96
CA ARG A 8 -3.43 45.21 -9.88
C ARG A 8 -2.52 43.99 -9.92
N HIS A 9 -2.33 43.31 -8.79
CA HIS A 9 -1.34 42.25 -8.63
C HIS A 9 -1.93 40.88 -8.21
N TYR A 10 -3.27 40.73 -8.18
CA TYR A 10 -3.94 39.55 -7.64
C TYR A 10 -3.46 38.24 -8.26
N ARG A 11 -3.11 38.20 -9.54
CA ARG A 11 -2.61 36.99 -10.23
C ARG A 11 -1.24 36.59 -9.70
N THR A 12 -0.33 37.54 -9.59
CA THR A 12 1.00 37.32 -9.06
C THR A 12 0.91 36.85 -7.61
N VAL A 13 0.08 37.52 -6.79
CA VAL A 13 -0.14 37.14 -5.39
C VAL A 13 -0.73 35.73 -5.29
N PHE A 14 -1.69 35.39 -6.16
CA PHE A 14 -2.33 34.09 -6.14
C PHE A 14 -1.33 32.94 -6.41
N PHE A 15 -0.62 32.99 -7.53
CA PHE A 15 0.32 31.93 -7.90
C PHE A 15 1.56 31.90 -7.02
N LEU A 16 2.04 33.05 -6.55
CA LEU A 16 3.14 33.13 -5.60
C LEU A 16 2.76 32.50 -4.25
N ALA A 17 1.53 32.72 -3.77
CA ALA A 17 1.09 32.10 -2.53
C ALA A 17 0.96 30.57 -2.65
N LEU A 18 0.45 30.05 -3.78
CA LEU A 18 0.47 28.60 -4.03
C LEU A 18 1.89 28.03 -4.00
N TYR A 19 2.82 28.75 -4.63
CA TYR A 19 4.23 28.36 -4.63
C TYR A 19 4.85 28.38 -3.23
N LEU A 20 4.59 29.42 -2.44
CA LEU A 20 5.07 29.53 -1.06
C LEU A 20 4.51 28.44 -0.16
N VAL A 21 3.22 28.11 -0.26
CA VAL A 21 2.62 26.99 0.47
C VAL A 21 3.29 25.68 0.09
N TYR A 22 3.53 25.46 -1.20
CA TYR A 22 4.27 24.28 -1.66
C TYR A 22 5.69 24.22 -1.08
N LEU A 23 6.43 25.35 -1.06
CA LEU A 23 7.79 25.42 -0.50
C LEU A 23 7.81 25.14 1.01
N VAL A 24 6.86 25.71 1.75
CA VAL A 24 6.76 25.49 3.21
C VAL A 24 6.60 24.00 3.51
N VAL A 25 5.76 23.30 2.76
CA VAL A 25 5.58 21.86 2.96
C VAL A 25 6.77 21.05 2.44
N LEU A 26 7.32 21.42 1.30
CA LEU A 26 8.48 20.74 0.71
C LEU A 26 9.69 20.78 1.66
N PHE A 27 9.97 21.92 2.28
CA PHE A 27 11.13 22.10 3.16
C PHE A 27 10.83 21.86 4.65
N GLY A 28 9.59 22.07 5.07
CA GLY A 28 9.20 22.02 6.47
C GLY A 28 8.84 20.63 6.98
N VAL A 29 8.28 19.80 6.10
CA VAL A 29 7.64 18.53 6.50
C VAL A 29 8.19 17.35 5.72
N SER A 30 8.56 17.54 4.44
CA SER A 30 9.04 16.42 3.63
C SER A 30 10.45 15.99 4.03
N GLY A 31 10.73 14.68 3.97
CA GLY A 31 12.04 14.07 4.20
C GLY A 31 13.15 14.48 3.22
N VAL A 32 12.91 15.56 2.45
CA VAL A 32 13.86 16.24 1.56
C VAL A 32 15.08 16.80 2.32
N ARG A 33 15.12 16.58 3.63
CA ARG A 33 16.31 16.87 4.47
C ARG A 33 17.46 15.88 4.23
N ASP A 34 17.25 14.85 3.42
CA ASP A 34 18.34 13.96 3.05
C ASP A 34 19.30 14.72 2.11
N PRO A 35 20.53 15.05 2.57
CA PRO A 35 21.51 15.77 1.78
C PRO A 35 21.97 14.99 0.54
N GLY A 36 21.52 13.74 0.36
CA GLY A 36 21.88 12.87 -0.75
C GLY A 36 21.14 13.12 -2.08
N GLU A 37 20.07 13.97 -2.12
CA GLU A 37 19.31 14.20 -3.36
C GLU A 37 19.09 15.68 -3.72
N PRO A 38 20.14 16.52 -3.81
CA PRO A 38 20.00 17.93 -4.17
C PRO A 38 19.33 18.13 -5.53
N ASP A 39 19.55 17.21 -6.48
CA ASP A 39 19.01 17.27 -7.83
C ASP A 39 17.49 17.15 -7.87
N ARG A 40 16.93 16.30 -7.00
CA ARG A 40 15.48 16.12 -6.86
C ARG A 40 14.80 17.36 -6.30
N ILE A 41 15.45 18.03 -5.34
CA ILE A 41 14.96 19.29 -4.77
C ILE A 41 14.96 20.37 -5.85
N ILE A 42 16.06 20.54 -6.57
CA ILE A 42 16.19 21.52 -7.65
C ILE A 42 15.15 21.26 -8.73
N ALA A 43 14.96 20.00 -9.14
CA ALA A 43 13.95 19.64 -10.12
C ALA A 43 12.53 19.99 -9.65
N ARG A 44 12.16 19.70 -8.42
CA ARG A 44 10.86 20.04 -7.83
C ARG A 44 10.63 21.55 -7.73
N LEU A 45 11.64 22.30 -7.34
CA LEU A 45 11.58 23.77 -7.27
C LEU A 45 11.40 24.37 -8.67
N ALA A 46 12.22 23.95 -9.62
CA ALA A 46 12.21 24.47 -10.98
C ALA A 46 10.89 24.16 -11.70
N THR A 47 10.45 22.90 -11.66
CA THR A 47 9.24 22.46 -12.39
C THR A 47 7.98 23.09 -11.84
N SER A 48 7.83 23.21 -10.53
CA SER A 48 6.67 23.88 -9.91
C SER A 48 6.62 25.37 -10.23
N ALA A 49 7.76 26.05 -10.22
CA ALA A 49 7.84 27.47 -10.62
C ALA A 49 7.47 27.66 -12.10
N ILE A 50 7.92 26.77 -12.98
CA ILE A 50 7.57 26.78 -14.41
C ILE A 50 6.06 26.60 -14.60
N GLU A 51 5.47 25.57 -13.97
CA GLU A 51 4.03 25.30 -14.10
C GLU A 51 3.18 26.50 -13.67
N LEU A 52 3.44 27.04 -12.48
CA LEU A 52 2.68 28.17 -11.96
C LEU A 52 2.89 29.45 -12.76
N SER A 53 4.12 29.67 -13.27
CA SER A 53 4.41 30.79 -14.17
C SER A 53 3.65 30.68 -15.48
N LEU A 54 3.58 29.47 -16.08
CA LEU A 54 2.79 29.22 -17.29
C LEU A 54 1.28 29.44 -17.04
N CYS A 55 0.75 28.96 -15.93
CA CYS A 55 -0.64 29.23 -15.54
C CYS A 55 -0.89 30.74 -15.38
N GLY A 56 0.04 31.46 -14.74
CA GLY A 56 -0.01 32.92 -14.60
C GLY A 56 0.00 33.67 -15.94
N LEU A 57 0.83 33.23 -16.88
CA LEU A 57 0.89 33.79 -18.24
C LEU A 57 -0.39 33.52 -19.05
N LEU A 58 -0.92 32.29 -18.96
CA LEU A 58 -2.19 31.92 -19.59
C LEU A 58 -3.36 32.73 -19.04
N CYS A 59 -3.45 32.87 -17.72
CA CYS A 59 -4.45 33.75 -17.08
C CYS A 59 -4.29 35.20 -17.56
N ALA A 60 -3.05 35.69 -17.71
CA ALA A 60 -2.79 37.04 -18.21
C ALA A 60 -3.23 37.20 -19.67
N ALA A 61 -3.04 36.19 -20.50
CA ALA A 61 -3.49 36.20 -21.90
C ALA A 61 -5.02 36.18 -21.97
N CYS A 62 -5.69 35.29 -21.19
CA CYS A 62 -7.15 35.23 -21.11
C CYS A 62 -7.76 36.59 -20.67
N MET A 63 -7.19 37.23 -19.64
CA MET A 63 -7.66 38.53 -19.19
C MET A 63 -7.40 39.67 -20.20
N ARG A 64 -6.34 39.58 -20.99
CA ARG A 64 -6.14 40.50 -22.13
C ARG A 64 -7.21 40.33 -23.20
N MET A 65 -7.55 39.08 -23.53
CA MET A 65 -8.61 38.77 -24.48
C MET A 65 -9.99 39.20 -23.97
N ALA A 66 -10.29 38.97 -22.69
CA ALA A 66 -11.52 39.42 -22.05
C ALA A 66 -11.72 40.92 -22.18
N ARG A 67 -10.67 41.72 -21.93
CA ARG A 67 -10.70 43.18 -22.06
C ARG A 67 -10.85 43.66 -23.50
N ARG A 68 -10.18 42.98 -24.45
CA ARG A 68 -10.23 43.36 -25.89
C ARG A 68 -11.58 43.01 -26.52
N SER A 69 -12.12 41.85 -26.20
CA SER A 69 -13.34 41.32 -26.80
C SER A 69 -14.60 41.66 -26.01
N GLN A 70 -14.47 42.17 -24.78
CA GLN A 70 -15.56 42.36 -23.79
C GLN A 70 -16.41 41.10 -23.59
N ARG A 71 -15.83 39.90 -23.77
CA ARG A 71 -16.51 38.61 -23.67
C ARG A 71 -16.14 37.90 -22.38
N TRP A 72 -17.13 37.58 -21.56
CA TRP A 72 -17.01 36.88 -20.28
C TRP A 72 -16.36 35.48 -20.34
N PRO A 73 -16.45 34.68 -21.47
CA PRO A 73 -15.83 33.35 -21.48
C PRO A 73 -14.32 33.36 -21.20
N TRP A 74 -13.61 34.41 -21.57
CA TRP A 74 -12.17 34.53 -21.27
C TRP A 74 -11.88 34.72 -19.78
N THR A 75 -12.77 35.42 -19.06
CA THR A 75 -12.65 35.56 -17.61
C THR A 75 -12.94 34.23 -16.93
N LEU A 76 -13.95 33.49 -17.40
CA LEU A 76 -14.25 32.15 -16.92
C LEU A 76 -13.09 31.19 -17.15
N LEU A 77 -12.46 31.22 -18.34
CA LEU A 77 -11.30 30.38 -18.63
C LEU A 77 -10.12 30.69 -17.70
N ALA A 78 -9.84 31.97 -17.42
CA ALA A 78 -8.81 32.35 -16.46
C ALA A 78 -9.12 31.83 -15.05
N ALA A 79 -10.37 31.91 -14.62
CA ALA A 79 -10.83 31.38 -13.32
C ALA A 79 -10.70 29.86 -13.26
N THR A 80 -11.03 29.15 -14.35
CA THR A 80 -10.88 27.69 -14.45
C THR A 80 -9.41 27.28 -14.37
N ILE A 81 -8.51 27.97 -15.05
CA ILE A 81 -7.05 27.70 -14.97
C ILE A 81 -6.57 27.87 -13.52
N ALA A 82 -6.95 28.95 -12.85
CA ALA A 82 -6.57 29.19 -11.46
C ALA A 82 -7.14 28.13 -10.51
N LEU A 83 -8.39 27.73 -10.71
CA LEU A 83 -9.04 26.67 -9.91
C LEU A 83 -8.35 25.33 -10.08
N VAL A 84 -8.07 24.93 -11.31
CA VAL A 84 -7.37 23.67 -11.61
C VAL A 84 -5.97 23.66 -11.01
N ALA A 85 -5.22 24.76 -11.14
CA ALA A 85 -3.91 24.89 -10.51
C ALA A 85 -3.99 24.81 -8.99
N ALA A 86 -4.95 25.49 -8.36
CA ALA A 86 -5.12 25.44 -6.91
C ALA A 86 -5.47 24.03 -6.42
N ILE A 87 -6.42 23.35 -7.06
CA ILE A 87 -6.80 21.97 -6.70
C ILE A 87 -5.61 21.03 -6.85
N ALA A 88 -4.90 21.08 -7.98
CA ALA A 88 -3.77 20.20 -8.23
C ALA A 88 -2.63 20.43 -7.22
N TYR A 89 -2.28 21.69 -6.97
CA TYR A 89 -1.20 22.02 -6.02
C TYR A 89 -1.57 21.65 -4.60
N LEU A 90 -2.76 21.99 -4.12
CA LEU A 90 -3.16 21.68 -2.76
C LEU A 90 -3.32 20.18 -2.53
N ALA A 91 -3.82 19.43 -3.52
CA ALA A 91 -3.86 17.97 -3.45
C ALA A 91 -2.44 17.37 -3.36
N GLN A 92 -1.50 17.86 -4.17
CA GLN A 92 -0.12 17.39 -4.14
C GLN A 92 0.63 17.85 -2.88
N VAL A 93 0.40 19.07 -2.41
CA VAL A 93 0.94 19.59 -1.14
C VAL A 93 0.44 18.75 0.04
N TYR A 94 -0.85 18.40 0.05
CA TYR A 94 -1.39 17.53 1.07
C TYR A 94 -0.78 16.13 1.02
N SER A 95 -0.61 15.57 -0.17
CA SER A 95 0.06 14.28 -0.36
C SER A 95 1.51 14.31 0.12
N LEU A 96 2.26 15.38 -0.20
CA LEU A 96 3.62 15.59 0.32
C LEU A 96 3.66 15.69 1.85
N TYR A 97 2.69 16.41 2.44
CA TYR A 97 2.58 16.53 3.89
C TYR A 97 2.37 15.18 4.56
N VAL A 98 1.51 14.35 3.98
CA VAL A 98 1.10 13.07 4.55
C VAL A 98 2.10 11.93 4.25
N SER A 99 2.68 11.91 3.03
CA SER A 99 3.41 10.74 2.53
C SER A 99 4.80 11.04 1.97
N ASP A 100 5.28 12.27 2.03
CA ASP A 100 6.52 12.72 1.37
C ASP A 100 6.56 12.52 -0.16
N ASN A 101 5.46 12.09 -0.74
CA ASN A 101 5.36 11.81 -2.17
C ASN A 101 4.17 12.51 -2.80
N PHE A 102 4.26 12.76 -4.10
CA PHE A 102 3.11 13.16 -4.89
C PHE A 102 2.10 12.01 -4.98
N ILE A 103 0.84 12.36 -5.23
CA ILE A 103 -0.25 11.39 -5.42
C ILE A 103 0.15 10.41 -6.52
N SER A 104 0.32 9.16 -6.17
CA SER A 104 0.68 8.09 -7.10
C SER A 104 -0.55 7.53 -7.83
N ALA A 105 -0.32 6.82 -8.94
CA ALA A 105 -1.37 6.07 -9.62
C ALA A 105 -2.04 5.04 -8.67
N LEU A 106 -1.26 4.44 -7.77
CA LEU A 106 -1.75 3.55 -6.73
C LEU A 106 -2.73 4.25 -5.77
N ALA A 107 -2.37 5.46 -5.29
CA ALA A 107 -3.24 6.24 -4.42
C ALA A 107 -4.57 6.60 -5.11
N LEU A 108 -4.52 6.91 -6.42
CA LEU A 108 -5.70 7.19 -7.22
C LEU A 108 -6.57 5.93 -7.46
N GLN A 109 -5.95 4.78 -7.61
CA GLN A 109 -6.65 3.49 -7.72
C GLN A 109 -7.33 3.10 -6.39
N ASN A 110 -6.72 3.46 -5.26
CA ASN A 110 -7.25 3.24 -3.92
C ASN A 110 -8.05 4.44 -3.38
N SER A 111 -8.59 5.30 -4.26
CA SER A 111 -9.27 6.55 -3.89
C SER A 111 -10.50 6.35 -2.98
N ASP A 112 -11.09 5.17 -2.93
CA ASP A 112 -12.16 4.85 -1.97
C ASP A 112 -11.64 4.83 -0.52
N SER A 113 -10.35 4.59 -0.32
CA SER A 113 -9.68 4.75 0.97
C SER A 113 -9.51 6.23 1.36
N ALA A 114 -9.59 7.15 0.41
CA ALA A 114 -9.58 8.59 0.70
C ALA A 114 -10.82 9.02 1.52
N ALA A 115 -11.90 8.24 1.51
CA ALA A 115 -13.04 8.46 2.40
C ALA A 115 -12.66 8.31 3.89
N PHE A 116 -11.57 7.63 4.20
CA PHE A 116 -11.03 7.46 5.56
C PHE A 116 -10.18 8.65 6.01
N VAL A 117 -9.73 9.49 5.09
CA VAL A 117 -8.97 10.70 5.40
C VAL A 117 -9.92 11.77 5.92
N GLN A 118 -10.36 11.64 7.16
CA GLN A 118 -11.27 12.57 7.84
C GLN A 118 -10.54 13.60 8.71
N SER A 119 -9.36 14.06 8.31
CA SER A 119 -8.64 15.02 9.11
C SER A 119 -9.34 16.38 9.13
N ARG A 120 -9.44 17.00 10.30
CA ARG A 120 -9.96 18.36 10.49
C ARG A 120 -9.15 19.37 9.65
N SER A 121 -7.85 19.13 9.49
CA SER A 121 -6.96 19.93 8.65
C SER A 121 -7.32 19.89 7.18
N LEU A 122 -7.77 18.74 6.64
CA LEU A 122 -8.23 18.64 5.25
C LEU A 122 -9.48 19.48 5.00
N LYS A 123 -10.45 19.45 5.93
CA LYS A 123 -11.69 20.25 5.83
C LYS A 123 -11.38 21.74 5.89
N LEU A 124 -10.51 22.17 6.80
CA LEU A 124 -10.08 23.57 6.90
C LEU A 124 -9.30 24.00 5.65
N GLY A 125 -8.41 23.13 5.13
CA GLY A 125 -7.69 23.39 3.89
C GLY A 125 -8.61 23.54 2.68
N ALA A 126 -9.65 22.72 2.55
CA ALA A 126 -10.65 22.82 1.49
C ALA A 126 -11.44 24.13 1.57
N VAL A 127 -11.86 24.56 2.76
CA VAL A 127 -12.54 25.85 2.98
C VAL A 127 -11.59 27.01 2.63
N ALA A 128 -10.36 26.99 3.09
CA ALA A 128 -9.37 28.02 2.76
C ALA A 128 -9.12 28.12 1.26
N MET A 129 -9.06 26.97 0.56
CA MET A 129 -8.93 26.91 -0.90
C MET A 129 -10.13 27.56 -1.60
N LEU A 130 -11.36 27.22 -1.20
CA LEU A 130 -12.57 27.78 -1.79
C LEU A 130 -12.62 29.31 -1.61
N LEU A 131 -12.25 29.80 -0.45
CA LEU A 131 -12.16 31.24 -0.17
C LEU A 131 -11.09 31.91 -1.04
N TRP A 132 -9.93 31.27 -1.20
CA TRP A 132 -8.82 31.77 -1.99
C TRP A 132 -9.15 31.84 -3.49
N VAL A 133 -9.77 30.80 -4.04
CA VAL A 133 -10.24 30.77 -5.44
C VAL A 133 -11.39 31.75 -5.64
N GLY A 134 -12.32 31.84 -4.68
CA GLY A 134 -13.40 32.85 -4.71
C GLY A 134 -12.87 34.28 -4.75
N TRP A 135 -11.83 34.58 -3.95
CA TRP A 135 -11.13 35.87 -4.02
C TRP A 135 -10.49 36.11 -5.39
N PHE A 136 -9.83 35.10 -5.99
CA PHE A 136 -9.25 35.23 -7.33
C PHE A 136 -10.34 35.49 -8.40
N CYS A 137 -11.45 34.78 -8.35
CA CYS A 137 -12.58 34.98 -9.25
C CYS A 137 -13.14 36.39 -9.12
N ALA A 138 -13.41 36.85 -7.91
CA ALA A 138 -13.92 38.21 -7.64
C ALA A 138 -12.94 39.29 -8.15
N ALA A 139 -11.64 39.13 -7.87
CA ALA A 139 -10.60 40.04 -8.36
C ALA A 139 -10.50 40.02 -9.88
N SER A 140 -10.70 38.87 -10.54
CA SER A 140 -10.72 38.73 -12.02
C SER A 140 -11.90 39.45 -12.65
N VAL A 141 -13.10 39.33 -12.06
CA VAL A 141 -14.30 40.04 -12.51
C VAL A 141 -14.12 41.55 -12.35
N MET A 142 -13.66 42.03 -11.20
CA MET A 142 -13.36 43.44 -10.96
C MET A 142 -12.32 43.99 -11.93
N ALA A 143 -11.27 43.22 -12.22
CA ALA A 143 -10.23 43.61 -13.17
C ALA A 143 -10.71 43.62 -14.63
N ALA A 144 -11.68 42.79 -14.98
CA ALA A 144 -12.31 42.76 -16.32
C ALA A 144 -13.26 43.96 -16.53
N SER A 145 -13.90 44.45 -15.47
CA SER A 145 -14.86 45.54 -15.51
C SER A 145 -14.21 46.94 -15.51
N THR A 146 -12.89 47.05 -15.28
CA THR A 146 -12.17 48.36 -15.31
C THR A 146 -11.92 48.81 -16.76
N PRO A 147 -12.25 50.06 -17.13
CA PRO A 147 -12.07 50.58 -18.50
C PRO A 147 -10.64 50.52 -18.97
N ALA A 148 -10.44 50.22 -20.27
CA ALA A 148 -9.15 50.00 -20.89
C ALA A 148 -8.22 51.24 -20.92
N ASP A 149 -8.76 52.44 -20.77
CA ASP A 149 -8.04 53.68 -20.87
C ASP A 149 -7.13 54.03 -19.69
N ALA A 150 -7.27 53.36 -18.59
CA ALA A 150 -6.53 53.70 -17.36
C ALA A 150 -5.11 53.14 -17.28
N GLN A 151 -4.67 52.26 -18.23
CA GLN A 151 -3.34 51.66 -18.15
C GLN A 151 -2.79 51.17 -19.53
N ARG A 152 -2.29 52.08 -20.33
CA ARG A 152 -1.70 51.73 -21.65
C ARG A 152 -0.32 51.03 -21.56
N GLY A 153 -0.26 49.90 -22.23
CA GLY A 153 0.88 49.33 -23.00
C GLY A 153 2.14 48.88 -22.23
N MET A 154 2.87 49.79 -21.63
CA MET A 154 4.20 49.51 -21.08
C MET A 154 4.12 48.84 -19.69
N ALA A 155 3.13 49.22 -18.87
CA ALA A 155 2.93 48.65 -17.54
C ALA A 155 2.46 47.17 -17.59
N GLU A 156 1.88 46.71 -18.67
CA GLU A 156 1.40 45.32 -18.83
C GLU A 156 2.52 44.38 -19.28
N ARG A 157 3.48 44.86 -20.11
CA ARG A 157 4.73 44.15 -20.44
C ARG A 157 5.58 43.92 -19.17
N TRP A 158 5.74 44.94 -18.33
CA TRP A 158 6.52 44.83 -17.10
C TRP A 158 5.90 43.89 -16.07
N ARG A 159 4.58 43.61 -16.14
CA ARG A 159 3.88 42.70 -15.20
C ARG A 159 4.05 41.22 -15.54
N SER A 160 4.29 40.87 -16.78
CA SER A 160 4.59 39.50 -17.22
C SER A 160 6.10 39.20 -17.17
N LEU A 161 6.94 40.24 -17.09
CA LEU A 161 8.40 40.09 -17.05
C LEU A 161 8.90 39.24 -15.87
N PRO A 162 8.42 39.43 -14.60
CA PRO A 162 8.88 38.58 -13.49
C PRO A 162 8.49 37.13 -13.69
N PHE A 163 7.31 36.82 -14.21
CA PHE A 163 6.94 35.42 -14.51
C PHE A 163 7.82 34.84 -15.62
N ALA A 164 8.09 35.58 -16.68
CA ALA A 164 8.95 35.14 -17.77
C ALA A 164 10.39 34.93 -17.29
N ALA A 165 10.93 35.88 -16.51
CA ALA A 165 12.27 35.77 -15.94
C ALA A 165 12.40 34.59 -14.97
N ILE A 166 11.45 34.41 -14.06
CA ILE A 166 11.42 33.25 -13.16
C ILE A 166 11.33 31.96 -13.96
N THR A 167 10.45 31.90 -14.97
CA THR A 167 10.30 30.71 -15.82
C THR A 167 11.60 30.37 -16.55
N LEU A 168 12.31 31.39 -17.09
CA LEU A 168 13.59 31.20 -17.75
C LEU A 168 14.66 30.69 -16.78
N VAL A 169 14.82 31.34 -15.62
CA VAL A 169 15.80 30.94 -14.61
C VAL A 169 15.52 29.51 -14.14
N MET A 170 14.25 29.19 -13.86
CA MET A 170 13.87 27.85 -13.44
C MET A 170 14.04 26.80 -14.54
N ALA A 171 13.80 27.17 -15.81
CA ALA A 171 14.08 26.28 -16.94
C ALA A 171 15.58 26.00 -17.07
N LEU A 172 16.44 27.01 -16.87
CA LEU A 172 17.89 26.82 -16.86
C LEU A 172 18.35 25.94 -15.70
N LEU A 173 17.81 26.16 -14.49
CA LEU A 173 18.08 25.31 -13.32
C LEU A 173 17.61 23.88 -13.55
N PHE A 174 16.46 23.69 -14.20
CA PHE A 174 15.94 22.37 -14.55
C PHE A 174 16.84 21.65 -15.57
N VAL A 175 17.27 22.34 -16.63
CA VAL A 175 18.24 21.78 -17.59
C VAL A 175 19.55 21.43 -16.88
N TYR A 176 20.02 22.31 -16.01
CA TYR A 176 21.22 22.06 -15.22
C TYR A 176 21.06 20.83 -14.31
N SER A 177 19.93 20.67 -13.63
CA SER A 177 19.66 19.49 -12.82
C SER A 177 19.64 18.19 -13.62
N ILE A 178 19.11 18.23 -14.87
CA ILE A 178 19.12 17.07 -15.78
C ILE A 178 20.55 16.73 -16.23
N LEU A 179 21.38 17.74 -16.47
CA LEU A 179 22.78 17.53 -16.89
C LEU A 179 23.65 16.95 -15.78
N LEU A 180 23.33 17.28 -14.53
CA LEU A 180 24.02 16.74 -13.35
C LEU A 180 23.57 15.33 -12.97
N GLN A 181 22.36 14.91 -13.38
CA GLN A 181 21.87 13.56 -13.07
C GLN A 181 22.76 12.51 -13.75
N ASP A 182 23.27 11.60 -12.93
CA ASP A 182 23.95 10.41 -13.45
C ASP A 182 23.02 9.68 -14.43
N LYS A 183 23.57 9.26 -15.57
CA LYS A 183 22.81 8.59 -16.64
C LYS A 183 22.06 7.35 -16.16
N ASN A 184 22.47 6.78 -15.04
CA ASN A 184 21.84 5.62 -14.40
C ASN A 184 20.64 5.97 -13.49
N MET A 185 20.43 7.25 -13.16
CA MET A 185 19.32 7.73 -12.33
C MET A 185 18.08 8.17 -13.13
N ARG A 186 17.91 7.78 -14.37
CA ARG A 186 16.81 8.20 -15.25
C ARG A 186 15.44 7.55 -14.93
N LEU A 187 15.16 7.27 -13.68
CA LEU A 187 13.95 6.55 -13.30
C LEU A 187 12.67 7.38 -13.30
N GLU A 188 12.78 8.71 -13.18
CA GLU A 188 11.62 9.59 -13.37
C GLU A 188 11.98 10.80 -14.22
N PRO A 189 11.36 10.98 -15.41
CA PRO A 189 11.55 12.18 -16.21
C PRO A 189 11.27 13.43 -15.39
N GLY A 190 12.05 14.50 -15.61
CA GLY A 190 11.97 15.72 -14.82
C GLY A 190 10.56 16.33 -14.70
N PHE A 191 9.69 16.16 -15.73
CA PHE A 191 8.29 16.61 -15.67
C PHE A 191 7.45 15.86 -14.59
N ARG A 192 7.84 14.65 -14.18
CA ARG A 192 7.17 13.91 -13.08
C ARG A 192 7.45 14.54 -11.70
N GLN A 193 8.41 15.43 -11.63
CA GLN A 193 8.68 16.22 -10.42
C GLN A 193 7.79 17.49 -10.34
N ALA A 194 7.06 17.81 -11.39
CA ALA A 194 6.12 18.92 -11.44
C ALA A 194 4.75 18.51 -10.85
N PRO A 195 4.19 19.22 -9.87
CA PRO A 195 2.96 18.82 -9.17
C PRO A 195 1.77 18.55 -10.09
N MET A 196 1.47 19.44 -11.04
CA MET A 196 0.35 19.28 -11.97
C MET A 196 0.62 18.20 -13.00
N ALA A 197 1.79 18.20 -13.64
CA ALA A 197 2.15 17.21 -14.65
C ALA A 197 2.20 15.80 -14.04
N ASN A 198 2.73 15.66 -12.82
CA ASN A 198 2.71 14.40 -12.08
C ASN A 198 1.28 13.91 -11.83
N LEU A 199 0.40 14.79 -11.33
CA LEU A 199 -0.99 14.45 -11.08
C LEU A 199 -1.70 14.02 -12.37
N LEU A 200 -1.54 14.76 -13.45
CA LEU A 200 -2.14 14.43 -14.75
C LEU A 200 -1.62 13.10 -15.31
N ALA A 201 -0.31 12.87 -15.22
CA ALA A 201 0.30 11.62 -15.66
C ALA A 201 -0.24 10.42 -14.85
N ASN A 202 -0.36 10.56 -13.53
CA ASN A 202 -0.89 9.51 -12.67
C ASN A 202 -2.40 9.30 -12.85
N LEU A 203 -3.17 10.35 -13.10
CA LEU A 203 -4.59 10.24 -13.47
C LEU A 203 -4.77 9.51 -14.81
N TYR A 204 -3.94 9.85 -15.81
CA TYR A 204 -3.93 9.14 -17.08
C TYR A 204 -3.60 7.65 -16.90
N ARG A 205 -2.54 7.34 -16.16
CA ARG A 205 -2.14 5.96 -15.85
C ARG A 205 -3.23 5.20 -15.11
N ALA A 206 -3.79 5.79 -14.06
CA ALA A 206 -4.84 5.14 -13.29
C ALA A 206 -6.11 4.84 -14.12
N LYS A 207 -6.38 5.64 -15.16
CA LYS A 207 -7.60 5.53 -15.98
C LYS A 207 -7.42 4.73 -17.26
N PHE A 208 -6.30 4.94 -17.98
CA PHE A 208 -6.12 4.47 -19.36
C PHE A 208 -4.98 3.46 -19.53
N ALA A 209 -4.05 3.39 -18.57
CA ALA A 209 -2.95 2.44 -18.59
C ALA A 209 -2.93 1.66 -17.26
N PRO A 210 -3.97 0.86 -16.98
CA PRO A 210 -4.04 0.08 -15.73
C PRO A 210 -3.03 -1.08 -15.69
N GLY A 211 -2.21 -1.27 -16.68
CA GLY A 211 -1.22 -2.33 -16.72
C GLY A 211 -0.14 -2.07 -17.77
N LEU A 212 1.10 -2.28 -17.37
CA LEU A 212 2.28 -2.53 -18.21
C LEU A 212 2.83 -1.35 -18.99
N GLU A 213 4.00 -0.90 -18.57
CA GLU A 213 4.81 0.03 -19.38
C GLU A 213 5.30 -0.67 -20.67
N PRO A 214 5.27 0.01 -21.85
CA PRO A 214 5.66 -0.59 -23.13
C PRO A 214 7.17 -0.86 -23.28
N GLU A 215 8.01 -0.40 -22.35
CA GLU A 215 9.48 -0.43 -22.50
C GLU A 215 10.11 -1.82 -22.39
N THR A 216 9.33 -2.88 -22.24
CA THR A 216 9.87 -4.19 -21.86
C THR A 216 10.00 -5.19 -23.01
N ALA A 217 9.68 -4.82 -24.24
CA ALA A 217 9.79 -5.75 -25.37
C ALA A 217 11.25 -6.14 -25.72
N GLN A 218 12.24 -5.35 -25.33
CA GLN A 218 13.65 -5.61 -25.64
C GLN A 218 14.42 -6.37 -24.54
N VAL A 219 13.89 -6.47 -23.32
CA VAL A 219 14.55 -7.14 -22.18
C VAL A 219 14.16 -8.63 -22.08
N GLU A 220 13.19 -9.06 -22.86
CA GLU A 220 12.64 -10.43 -22.77
C GLU A 220 13.59 -11.56 -23.15
N GLN A 221 14.69 -11.28 -23.85
CA GLN A 221 15.54 -12.32 -24.43
C GLN A 221 16.72 -12.78 -23.57
N GLN A 222 16.98 -12.17 -22.41
CA GLN A 222 18.22 -12.46 -21.64
C GLN A 222 18.06 -12.77 -20.15
N SER A 223 16.88 -12.89 -19.60
CA SER A 223 16.76 -13.16 -18.17
C SER A 223 16.69 -14.66 -17.88
N ASN A 224 17.80 -15.27 -17.57
CA ASN A 224 17.82 -16.50 -16.79
C ASN A 224 17.08 -16.23 -15.47
N LEU A 225 15.96 -16.90 -15.23
CA LEU A 225 15.10 -16.71 -14.05
C LEU A 225 15.71 -17.28 -12.75
N GLN A 226 17.02 -17.38 -12.67
CA GLN A 226 17.75 -17.86 -11.50
C GLN A 226 17.63 -16.93 -10.28
N CYS A 227 17.19 -15.69 -10.47
CA CYS A 227 17.10 -14.71 -9.38
C CYS A 227 16.07 -15.06 -8.31
N PHE A 228 14.95 -15.70 -8.66
CA PHE A 228 13.94 -16.17 -7.70
C PHE A 228 14.11 -17.63 -7.27
N ASP A 229 15.28 -18.21 -7.48
CA ASP A 229 15.47 -19.65 -7.21
C ASP A 229 14.42 -20.54 -7.91
N TYR A 230 13.83 -20.06 -9.00
CA TYR A 230 13.04 -20.91 -9.87
C TYR A 230 13.97 -21.98 -10.46
N GLY A 231 13.78 -23.21 -10.07
CA GLY A 231 14.63 -24.35 -10.50
C GLY A 231 14.53 -24.74 -11.98
N SER A 232 13.77 -23.99 -12.77
CA SER A 232 13.68 -24.14 -14.23
C SER A 232 13.18 -22.82 -14.82
N ASP A 233 13.61 -22.49 -16.02
CA ASP A 233 13.03 -21.43 -16.83
C ASP A 233 11.50 -21.63 -16.87
N PRO A 234 10.67 -20.63 -16.56
CA PRO A 234 9.24 -20.79 -16.72
C PRO A 234 9.01 -21.14 -18.17
N ASP A 235 8.45 -22.30 -18.35
CA ASP A 235 8.15 -22.85 -19.63
C ASP A 235 7.47 -21.79 -20.50
N THR A 236 7.77 -21.77 -21.78
CA THR A 236 7.08 -20.96 -22.81
C THR A 236 5.61 -21.37 -22.97
N GLY A 237 5.11 -22.25 -22.10
CA GLY A 237 3.75 -22.74 -22.05
C GLY A 237 2.68 -21.71 -21.71
N ASP A 238 1.43 -22.12 -21.78
CA ASP A 238 0.27 -21.26 -21.53
C ASP A 238 0.19 -20.72 -20.10
N TYR A 239 0.85 -21.38 -19.13
CA TYR A 239 0.89 -21.06 -17.72
C TYR A 239 2.33 -20.96 -17.22
N PRO A 240 3.06 -19.88 -17.55
CA PRO A 240 4.52 -19.80 -17.38
C PRO A 240 4.99 -19.84 -15.92
N PHE A 241 4.10 -19.66 -14.94
CA PHE A 241 4.42 -19.71 -13.51
C PHE A 241 3.95 -21.01 -12.83
N GLN A 242 3.20 -21.82 -13.53
CA GLN A 242 2.79 -23.13 -12.99
C GLN A 242 3.96 -24.11 -13.09
N ARG A 243 4.29 -24.71 -11.99
CA ARG A 243 5.36 -25.72 -11.92
C ARG A 243 4.89 -26.95 -11.17
N ALA A 244 5.39 -28.11 -11.56
CA ALA A 244 5.32 -29.28 -10.73
C ALA A 244 6.20 -29.06 -9.50
N GLU A 245 5.66 -29.28 -8.33
CA GLU A 245 6.41 -29.16 -7.10
C GLU A 245 7.32 -30.37 -6.94
N ALA A 246 8.58 -30.22 -7.35
CA ALA A 246 9.61 -31.09 -6.85
C ALA A 246 10.01 -30.51 -5.49
N TYR A 247 9.54 -31.12 -4.40
CA TYR A 247 10.05 -30.81 -3.08
C TYR A 247 11.56 -31.04 -3.08
N ARG A 248 12.33 -29.98 -2.99
CA ARG A 248 13.69 -30.08 -2.46
C ARG A 248 13.49 -30.44 -1.00
N ASP A 249 14.26 -31.40 -0.50
CA ASP A 249 14.18 -31.80 0.89
C ASP A 249 14.13 -30.56 1.79
N PRO A 250 12.99 -30.30 2.48
CA PRO A 250 12.92 -29.17 3.38
C PRO A 250 13.99 -29.36 4.45
N LEU A 251 14.48 -28.23 4.99
CA LEU A 251 15.23 -28.30 6.25
C LEU A 251 14.43 -29.22 7.18
N PRO A 252 15.07 -30.19 7.83
CA PRO A 252 14.37 -31.15 8.64
C PRO A 252 13.72 -30.45 9.84
N LEU A 253 12.53 -29.88 9.61
CA LEU A 253 11.63 -29.65 10.71
C LEU A 253 11.36 -31.05 11.28
N PRO A 254 11.52 -31.27 12.57
CA PRO A 254 11.20 -32.55 13.17
C PRO A 254 9.82 -32.97 12.68
N SER A 255 9.71 -34.14 12.09
CA SER A 255 8.44 -34.64 11.58
C SER A 255 7.40 -34.61 12.69
N ARG A 256 6.17 -34.20 12.40
CA ARG A 256 5.05 -34.51 13.28
C ARG A 256 5.05 -36.02 13.46
N GLY A 257 5.00 -36.50 14.70
CA GLY A 257 4.97 -37.93 14.98
C GLY A 257 3.88 -38.62 14.15
N ALA A 258 4.15 -39.82 13.64
CA ALA A 258 3.16 -40.59 12.92
C ALA A 258 1.93 -40.77 13.81
N GLY A 259 0.74 -40.35 13.33
CA GLY A 259 -0.52 -40.42 14.10
C GLY A 259 -1.00 -39.09 14.70
N THR A 260 -0.29 -37.96 14.52
CA THR A 260 -0.81 -36.65 14.93
C THR A 260 -1.88 -36.18 13.95
N GLU A 261 -3.02 -35.75 14.49
CA GLU A 261 -4.13 -35.15 13.74
C GLU A 261 -3.65 -33.90 12.96
N SER A 262 -4.32 -33.62 11.84
CA SER A 262 -4.07 -32.40 11.08
C SER A 262 -4.28 -31.17 11.94
N PRO A 263 -3.29 -30.24 12.07
CA PRO A 263 -3.45 -29.09 12.92
C PRO A 263 -4.47 -28.13 12.36
N ASN A 264 -5.19 -27.45 13.24
CA ASN A 264 -5.88 -26.22 12.84
C ASN A 264 -4.85 -25.14 12.46
N ILE A 265 -5.28 -24.22 11.63
CA ILE A 265 -4.45 -23.08 11.19
C ILE A 265 -5.22 -21.79 11.46
N VAL A 266 -4.60 -20.86 12.17
CA VAL A 266 -5.12 -19.51 12.37
C VAL A 266 -4.07 -18.50 11.92
N VAL A 267 -4.44 -17.61 10.98
CA VAL A 267 -3.58 -16.52 10.50
C VAL A 267 -4.24 -15.19 10.84
N ILE A 268 -3.59 -14.40 11.67
CA ILE A 268 -4.03 -13.07 12.08
C ILE A 268 -3.21 -12.04 11.31
N PHE A 269 -3.86 -11.32 10.40
CA PHE A 269 -3.28 -10.18 9.72
C PHE A 269 -3.67 -8.90 10.47
N THR A 270 -2.68 -8.12 10.90
CA THR A 270 -2.93 -6.76 11.37
C THR A 270 -2.81 -5.78 10.21
N GLU A 271 -3.75 -4.84 10.12
CA GLU A 271 -3.76 -3.82 9.08
C GLU A 271 -2.57 -2.88 9.23
N GLY A 272 -1.74 -2.77 8.17
CA GLY A 272 -0.74 -1.74 8.02
C GLY A 272 0.23 -1.58 9.20
N THR A 273 0.82 -2.67 9.70
CA THR A 273 1.64 -2.63 10.90
C THR A 273 3.10 -3.03 10.62
N SER A 274 4.03 -2.06 10.80
CA SER A 274 5.47 -2.32 10.82
C SER A 274 5.91 -2.89 12.16
N SER A 275 6.91 -3.76 12.17
CA SER A 275 7.45 -4.34 13.41
C SER A 275 8.13 -3.33 14.33
N ARG A 276 8.49 -2.13 13.84
CA ARG A 276 9.23 -1.07 14.55
C ARG A 276 8.60 -0.64 15.88
N LEU A 277 7.27 -0.71 15.99
CA LEU A 277 6.54 -0.28 17.18
C LEU A 277 6.26 -1.43 18.15
N ILE A 278 6.50 -2.67 17.75
CA ILE A 278 6.20 -3.86 18.56
C ILE A 278 7.36 -4.13 19.52
N GLY A 279 7.07 -4.26 20.80
CA GLY A 279 8.07 -4.45 21.87
C GLY A 279 8.97 -5.65 21.62
N ALA A 280 8.41 -6.81 21.22
CA ALA A 280 9.16 -8.02 20.90
C ALA A 280 10.18 -7.86 19.77
N TYR A 281 10.02 -6.87 18.89
CA TYR A 281 10.96 -6.50 17.82
C TYR A 281 11.86 -5.31 18.16
N GLY A 282 11.92 -4.93 19.44
CA GLY A 282 12.75 -3.81 19.91
C GLY A 282 12.07 -2.45 19.81
N GLY A 283 10.74 -2.39 19.71
CA GLY A 283 9.96 -1.15 19.76
C GLY A 283 10.23 -0.39 21.05
N ARG A 284 10.44 0.93 20.93
CA ARG A 284 10.88 1.80 22.05
C ARG A 284 9.78 2.26 23.01
N TYR A 285 8.54 1.83 22.77
CA TYR A 285 7.36 2.26 23.54
C TYR A 285 6.95 1.19 24.56
N PRO A 286 7.27 1.37 25.86
CA PRO A 286 6.97 0.36 26.87
C PRO A 286 5.47 0.10 26.98
N GLN A 287 5.09 -1.17 27.11
CA GLN A 287 3.67 -1.57 27.26
C GLN A 287 2.74 -1.11 26.11
N LEU A 288 3.28 -0.82 24.94
CA LEU A 288 2.46 -0.51 23.76
C LEU A 288 1.75 -1.77 23.22
N THR A 289 2.48 -2.89 23.20
CA THR A 289 2.00 -4.15 22.61
C THR A 289 2.19 -5.37 23.54
N PRO A 290 1.72 -5.32 24.81
CA PRO A 290 2.01 -6.37 25.79
C PRO A 290 1.43 -7.74 25.39
N ASN A 291 0.33 -7.80 24.65
CA ASN A 291 -0.27 -9.06 24.22
C ASN A 291 0.44 -9.66 23.01
N ILE A 292 0.86 -8.84 22.04
CA ILE A 292 1.72 -9.28 20.94
C ILE A 292 3.07 -9.76 21.50
N ASP A 293 3.63 -9.07 22.48
CA ASP A 293 4.88 -9.45 23.14
C ASP A 293 4.75 -10.77 23.89
N ARG A 294 3.61 -11.01 24.57
CA ARG A 294 3.26 -12.29 25.18
C ARG A 294 3.16 -13.41 24.14
N LEU A 295 2.52 -13.16 23.00
CA LEU A 295 2.46 -14.11 21.90
C LEU A 295 3.86 -14.43 21.35
N ALA A 296 4.70 -13.41 21.18
CA ALA A 296 6.08 -13.58 20.72
C ALA A 296 6.91 -14.47 21.66
N GLY A 297 6.71 -14.34 22.99
CA GLY A 297 7.35 -15.20 23.99
C GLY A 297 6.96 -16.70 23.89
N GLN A 298 5.91 -17.04 23.14
CA GLN A 298 5.43 -18.41 22.92
C GLN A 298 5.50 -18.83 21.43
N SER A 299 6.18 -18.05 20.61
CA SER A 299 6.27 -18.22 19.16
C SER A 299 7.69 -18.14 18.68
N MET A 300 7.96 -18.66 17.51
CA MET A 300 9.14 -18.26 16.74
C MET A 300 8.93 -16.85 16.24
N ARG A 301 9.81 -15.93 16.62
CA ARG A 301 9.88 -14.60 16.06
C ARG A 301 10.75 -14.61 14.81
N VAL A 302 10.23 -14.11 13.70
CA VAL A 302 10.98 -14.01 12.45
C VAL A 302 11.50 -12.59 12.28
N ASP A 303 12.79 -12.42 12.24
CA ASP A 303 13.49 -11.15 12.04
C ASP A 303 13.77 -10.92 10.54
N ASP A 304 14.02 -9.67 10.13
CA ASP A 304 14.32 -9.26 8.75
C ASP A 304 13.35 -9.79 7.69
N TYR A 305 12.06 -9.75 8.05
CA TYR A 305 10.94 -10.12 7.19
C TYR A 305 10.14 -8.89 6.75
N PHE A 306 9.88 -8.76 5.45
CA PHE A 306 9.34 -7.55 4.85
C PHE A 306 7.99 -7.79 4.16
N ASN A 307 7.22 -6.72 3.94
CA ASN A 307 6.08 -6.81 3.03
C ASN A 307 6.54 -6.81 1.57
N HIS A 308 5.90 -7.65 0.74
CA HIS A 308 6.18 -7.74 -0.70
C HIS A 308 5.49 -6.66 -1.53
N THR A 309 4.47 -6.01 -0.97
CA THR A 309 3.65 -5.02 -1.66
C THR A 309 3.00 -4.07 -0.66
N ALA A 310 2.30 -3.08 -1.19
CA ALA A 310 1.51 -2.13 -0.41
C ALA A 310 0.02 -2.22 -0.75
N ALA A 311 -0.78 -1.79 0.22
CA ALA A 311 -2.23 -1.84 0.32
C ALA A 311 -2.81 -3.24 0.55
N THR A 312 -3.82 -3.28 1.42
CA THR A 312 -4.49 -4.45 1.97
C THR A 312 -4.87 -5.51 0.94
N TYR A 313 -5.48 -5.10 -0.17
CA TYR A 313 -5.91 -6.06 -1.22
C TYR A 313 -4.74 -6.85 -1.79
N ARG A 314 -3.64 -6.16 -2.12
CA ARG A 314 -2.45 -6.79 -2.68
C ARG A 314 -1.73 -7.62 -1.62
N GLY A 315 -1.63 -7.08 -0.41
CA GLY A 315 -1.00 -7.74 0.72
C GLY A 315 -1.67 -9.07 1.05
N LEU A 316 -2.97 -9.08 1.28
CA LEU A 316 -3.74 -10.30 1.57
C LEU A 316 -3.72 -11.27 0.38
N THR A 317 -3.96 -10.78 -0.85
CA THR A 317 -3.92 -11.63 -2.04
C THR A 317 -2.55 -12.28 -2.22
N GLY A 318 -1.48 -11.48 -2.13
CA GLY A 318 -0.13 -11.97 -2.35
C GLY A 318 0.33 -12.95 -1.28
N GLN A 319 0.05 -12.69 -0.02
CA GLN A 319 0.42 -13.58 1.08
C GLN A 319 -0.33 -14.92 1.02
N LEU A 320 -1.62 -14.89 0.65
CA LEU A 320 -2.44 -16.10 0.57
C LEU A 320 -2.26 -16.88 -0.74
N SER A 321 -1.68 -16.28 -1.78
CA SER A 321 -1.42 -16.94 -3.08
C SER A 321 0.06 -16.98 -3.47
N SER A 322 0.95 -16.50 -2.61
CA SER A 322 2.39 -16.41 -2.87
C SER A 322 2.72 -15.79 -4.23
N GLY A 323 2.05 -14.68 -4.58
CA GLY A 323 2.21 -14.04 -5.87
C GLY A 323 1.83 -12.56 -5.84
N PHE A 324 2.34 -11.80 -6.76
CA PHE A 324 2.02 -10.39 -6.87
C PHE A 324 0.60 -10.17 -7.44
N SER A 325 0.00 -9.05 -7.12
CA SER A 325 -1.23 -8.58 -7.73
C SER A 325 -1.04 -7.14 -8.19
N TYR A 326 -1.17 -6.91 -9.49
CA TYR A 326 -1.13 -5.57 -10.05
C TYR A 326 -2.45 -4.83 -9.83
N ALA A 327 -3.55 -5.46 -10.28
CA ALA A 327 -4.88 -4.95 -10.09
C ALA A 327 -5.28 -5.11 -8.62
N GLY A 328 -5.36 -4.03 -7.91
CA GLY A 328 -5.79 -4.10 -6.51
C GLY A 328 -6.13 -2.73 -6.02
N GLY A 329 -7.37 -2.49 -5.82
CA GLY A 329 -7.87 -1.24 -5.30
C GLY A 329 -9.35 -1.07 -5.58
N ALA A 330 -10.01 -0.33 -4.72
CA ALA A 330 -11.44 -0.04 -4.80
C ALA A 330 -11.76 1.08 -5.81
N GLY A 331 -10.79 1.61 -6.55
CA GLY A 331 -10.99 2.70 -7.49
C GLY A 331 -11.85 2.36 -8.70
N LYS A 332 -12.30 3.37 -9.43
CA LYS A 332 -13.23 3.28 -10.59
C LYS A 332 -12.77 2.36 -11.74
N GLY A 333 -11.54 1.93 -11.76
CA GLY A 333 -10.99 0.92 -12.67
C GLY A 333 -10.79 -0.43 -12.02
N GLY A 334 -10.97 -0.53 -10.70
CA GLY A 334 -10.78 -1.72 -9.88
C GLY A 334 -12.04 -2.55 -9.72
N TRP A 335 -12.18 -3.15 -8.61
CA TRP A 335 -13.12 -4.21 -8.24
C TRP A 335 -14.58 -3.75 -8.09
N THR A 336 -14.86 -2.45 -8.24
CA THR A 336 -16.21 -1.87 -8.06
C THR A 336 -17.11 -1.98 -9.28
N LYS A 337 -16.56 -2.26 -10.47
CA LYS A 337 -17.40 -2.50 -11.66
C LYS A 337 -17.89 -3.95 -11.69
N PRO A 338 -19.16 -4.21 -12.00
CA PRO A 338 -19.68 -5.58 -12.09
C PRO A 338 -18.84 -6.52 -12.94
N GLY A 339 -18.31 -6.05 -14.06
CA GLY A 339 -17.41 -6.83 -14.92
C GLY A 339 -16.04 -7.11 -14.29
N THR A 340 -15.54 -6.24 -13.42
CA THR A 340 -14.26 -6.43 -12.73
C THR A 340 -14.41 -7.40 -11.56
N MET A 341 -15.55 -7.37 -10.87
CA MET A 341 -15.85 -8.34 -9.80
C MET A 341 -16.02 -9.75 -10.36
N ALA A 342 -16.66 -9.90 -11.51
CA ALA A 342 -16.72 -11.17 -12.23
C ALA A 342 -15.33 -11.62 -12.69
N GLY A 343 -14.49 -10.66 -13.13
CA GLY A 343 -13.10 -10.89 -13.48
C GLY A 343 -12.24 -11.40 -12.33
N LEU A 344 -12.43 -10.89 -11.11
CA LEU A 344 -11.72 -11.36 -9.91
C LEU A 344 -12.05 -12.82 -9.58
N SER A 345 -13.33 -13.18 -9.65
CA SER A 345 -13.75 -14.57 -9.43
C SER A 345 -13.23 -15.52 -10.51
N SER A 346 -12.87 -15.01 -11.68
CA SER A 346 -12.29 -15.78 -12.77
C SER A 346 -10.75 -15.90 -12.71
N ILE A 347 -10.08 -15.08 -11.91
CA ILE A 347 -8.62 -15.18 -11.77
C ILE A 347 -8.27 -16.50 -11.11
N ARG A 348 -7.52 -17.29 -11.84
CA ARG A 348 -7.11 -18.63 -11.45
C ARG A 348 -5.77 -18.54 -10.75
N ARG A 349 -5.77 -18.80 -9.45
CA ARG A 349 -4.58 -18.86 -8.61
C ARG A 349 -4.68 -20.04 -7.68
N GLN A 350 -3.57 -20.69 -7.44
CA GLN A 350 -3.46 -21.55 -6.28
C GLN A 350 -3.35 -20.66 -5.04
N THR A 351 -4.10 -20.99 -4.00
CA THR A 351 -4.15 -20.18 -2.76
C THR A 351 -4.14 -21.10 -1.54
N LEU A 352 -3.67 -20.60 -0.43
CA LEU A 352 -3.66 -21.33 0.83
C LEU A 352 -5.06 -21.87 1.22
N PRO A 353 -6.17 -21.09 1.17
CA PRO A 353 -7.48 -21.63 1.47
C PRO A 353 -7.94 -22.72 0.50
N ARG A 354 -7.63 -22.60 -0.81
CA ARG A 354 -7.99 -23.66 -1.78
C ARG A 354 -7.27 -24.97 -1.51
N ILE A 355 -5.98 -24.88 -1.16
CA ILE A 355 -5.18 -26.07 -0.81
C ILE A 355 -5.70 -26.68 0.49
N ALA A 356 -5.99 -25.87 1.50
CA ALA A 356 -6.55 -26.34 2.77
C ALA A 356 -7.90 -27.03 2.56
N ASN A 357 -8.83 -26.42 1.79
CA ASN A 357 -10.14 -27.03 1.46
C ASN A 357 -9.96 -28.39 0.76
N ALA A 358 -9.05 -28.46 -0.22
CA ALA A 358 -8.76 -29.68 -0.93
C ALA A 358 -8.14 -30.78 -0.03
N ALA A 359 -7.49 -30.39 1.05
CA ALA A 359 -6.97 -31.28 2.09
C ALA A 359 -8.02 -31.61 3.18
N GLY A 360 -9.27 -31.19 3.01
CA GLY A 360 -10.37 -31.51 3.93
C GLY A 360 -10.59 -30.53 5.08
N TYR A 361 -9.91 -29.37 5.06
CA TYR A 361 -10.15 -28.31 6.03
C TYR A 361 -11.42 -27.53 5.70
N ASP A 362 -12.07 -27.01 6.73
CA ASP A 362 -13.04 -25.92 6.56
C ASP A 362 -12.29 -24.58 6.58
N SER A 363 -12.52 -23.71 5.59
CA SER A 363 -11.82 -22.43 5.54
C SER A 363 -12.72 -21.23 5.76
N TYR A 364 -12.30 -20.35 6.67
CA TYR A 364 -13.06 -19.18 7.10
C TYR A 364 -12.21 -17.92 7.09
N PHE A 365 -12.84 -16.79 6.71
CA PHE A 365 -12.22 -15.48 6.87
C PHE A 365 -13.11 -14.56 7.69
N PHE A 366 -12.55 -13.90 8.71
CA PHE A 366 -13.24 -12.91 9.53
C PHE A 366 -12.78 -11.51 9.12
N ALA A 367 -13.71 -10.70 8.58
CA ALA A 367 -13.44 -9.36 8.09
C ALA A 367 -14.36 -8.33 8.74
N PRO A 368 -13.84 -7.14 9.11
CA PRO A 368 -14.64 -6.12 9.81
C PRO A 368 -15.64 -5.42 8.89
N HIS A 369 -15.50 -5.55 7.59
CA HIS A 369 -16.28 -4.80 6.60
C HIS A 369 -17.68 -5.37 6.36
N LYS A 370 -18.59 -4.50 5.88
CA LYS A 370 -19.93 -4.89 5.43
C LYS A 370 -19.87 -5.79 4.19
N THR A 371 -20.82 -6.69 4.07
CA THR A 371 -20.86 -7.75 3.02
C THR A 371 -20.76 -7.21 1.58
N GLN A 372 -21.27 -6.01 1.32
CA GLN A 372 -21.24 -5.38 0.00
C GLN A 372 -19.90 -4.72 -0.37
N ARG A 373 -18.94 -4.68 0.53
CA ARG A 373 -17.63 -4.06 0.24
C ARG A 373 -16.80 -4.93 -0.70
N PRO A 374 -16.06 -4.33 -1.65
CA PRO A 374 -15.25 -5.05 -2.65
C PRO A 374 -14.24 -6.03 -2.04
N ILE A 375 -13.69 -5.72 -0.87
CA ILE A 375 -12.76 -6.60 -0.17
C ILE A 375 -13.39 -7.96 0.16
N ILE A 376 -14.68 -7.99 0.50
CA ILE A 376 -15.39 -9.26 0.78
C ILE A 376 -15.48 -10.14 -0.48
N VAL A 377 -15.68 -9.50 -1.64
CA VAL A 377 -15.67 -10.23 -2.93
C VAL A 377 -14.31 -10.82 -3.23
N MET A 378 -13.25 -10.03 -3.00
CA MET A 378 -11.87 -10.48 -3.15
C MET A 378 -11.59 -11.70 -2.24
N LEU A 379 -11.92 -11.62 -0.95
CA LEU A 379 -11.70 -12.71 0.00
C LEU A 379 -12.41 -14.00 -0.42
N ARG A 380 -13.64 -13.89 -0.92
CA ARG A 380 -14.35 -15.05 -1.51
C ARG A 380 -13.64 -15.61 -2.74
N SER A 381 -13.10 -14.73 -3.59
CA SER A 381 -12.38 -15.16 -4.80
C SER A 381 -11.08 -15.92 -4.50
N LEU A 382 -10.49 -15.71 -3.31
CA LEU A 382 -9.33 -16.46 -2.83
C LEU A 382 -9.67 -17.92 -2.44
N GLY A 383 -10.96 -18.27 -2.37
CA GLY A 383 -11.40 -19.64 -2.15
C GLY A 383 -11.75 -20.01 -0.71
N PHE A 384 -11.93 -19.03 0.18
CA PHE A 384 -12.52 -19.30 1.49
C PHE A 384 -13.96 -19.80 1.33
N GLU A 385 -14.33 -20.89 2.00
CA GLU A 385 -15.68 -21.42 1.97
C GLU A 385 -16.69 -20.43 2.55
N LYS A 386 -16.29 -19.73 3.61
CA LYS A 386 -17.14 -18.72 4.23
C LYS A 386 -16.35 -17.49 4.67
N VAL A 387 -16.85 -16.33 4.28
CA VAL A 387 -16.35 -15.03 4.76
C VAL A 387 -17.37 -14.45 5.74
N PHE A 388 -16.98 -14.37 7.01
CA PHE A 388 -17.74 -13.68 8.05
C PHE A 388 -17.48 -12.18 7.94
N ALA A 389 -18.42 -11.48 7.37
CA ALA A 389 -18.44 -10.03 7.26
C ALA A 389 -19.17 -9.41 8.47
N TYR A 390 -19.24 -8.09 8.53
CA TYR A 390 -19.91 -7.32 9.60
C TYR A 390 -21.23 -7.94 10.03
N GLU A 391 -22.14 -8.20 9.07
CA GLU A 391 -23.49 -8.68 9.38
C GLU A 391 -23.50 -10.09 9.95
N SER A 392 -22.57 -10.94 9.55
CA SER A 392 -22.41 -12.30 10.06
C SER A 392 -21.86 -12.30 11.48
N ILE A 393 -20.84 -11.46 11.74
CA ILE A 393 -20.24 -11.30 13.06
C ILE A 393 -21.25 -10.65 14.02
N SER A 394 -22.00 -9.66 13.57
CA SER A 394 -23.06 -9.03 14.37
C SER A 394 -24.13 -10.06 14.78
N ARG A 395 -24.50 -10.98 13.90
CA ARG A 395 -25.43 -12.07 14.28
C ARG A 395 -24.83 -13.02 15.30
N LEU A 396 -23.57 -13.42 15.16
CA LEU A 396 -22.87 -14.24 16.15
C LEU A 396 -22.87 -13.59 17.54
N LEU A 397 -22.79 -12.27 17.59
CA LEU A 397 -22.77 -11.48 18.82
C LEU A 397 -24.13 -10.93 19.25
N HIS A 398 -25.23 -11.39 18.62
CA HIS A 398 -26.60 -10.95 18.93
C HIS A 398 -26.77 -9.42 18.88
N GLY A 399 -26.15 -8.77 17.87
CA GLY A 399 -26.19 -7.33 17.68
C GLY A 399 -25.27 -6.52 18.63
N ARG A 400 -24.57 -7.17 19.57
CA ARG A 400 -23.66 -6.50 20.52
C ARG A 400 -22.30 -6.22 19.88
N VAL A 401 -22.27 -5.35 18.90
CA VAL A 401 -21.07 -4.93 18.17
C VAL A 401 -20.91 -3.43 18.22
N ALA A 402 -19.68 -2.96 18.17
CA ALA A 402 -19.35 -1.57 17.92
C ALA A 402 -18.78 -1.42 16.52
N ALA A 403 -19.02 -0.25 15.91
CA ALA A 403 -18.50 0.10 14.61
C ALA A 403 -17.67 1.37 14.71
N ARG A 404 -16.58 1.42 13.95
CA ARG A 404 -15.77 2.65 13.85
C ARG A 404 -16.53 3.71 13.03
N PRO A 405 -16.77 4.90 13.57
CA PRO A 405 -17.58 5.92 12.90
C PRO A 405 -17.05 6.29 11.51
N ALA A 406 -15.73 6.38 11.37
CA ALA A 406 -15.07 6.78 10.13
C ALA A 406 -15.26 5.79 8.97
N THR A 407 -15.34 4.49 9.25
CA THR A 407 -15.37 3.44 8.24
C THR A 407 -16.70 2.71 8.16
N GLY A 408 -17.48 2.74 9.23
CA GLY A 408 -18.67 1.91 9.42
C GLY A 408 -18.36 0.40 9.49
N ALA A 409 -17.10 0.04 9.64
CA ALA A 409 -16.65 -1.33 9.86
C ALA A 409 -16.67 -1.67 11.35
N LEU A 410 -16.61 -2.96 11.70
CA LEU A 410 -16.47 -3.39 13.09
C LEU A 410 -15.19 -2.83 13.71
N ASP A 411 -15.24 -2.51 15.00
CA ASP A 411 -14.04 -2.32 15.79
C ASP A 411 -13.30 -3.63 16.03
N ASP A 412 -12.04 -3.54 16.45
CA ASP A 412 -11.16 -4.71 16.63
C ASP A 412 -11.67 -5.62 17.74
N SER A 413 -12.25 -5.07 18.81
CA SER A 413 -12.84 -5.84 19.91
C SER A 413 -14.03 -6.68 19.45
N SER A 414 -14.95 -6.11 18.66
CA SER A 414 -16.09 -6.84 18.09
C SER A 414 -15.65 -7.93 17.11
N LEU A 415 -14.61 -7.66 16.30
CA LEU A 415 -14.03 -8.63 15.38
C LEU A 415 -13.53 -9.88 16.15
N PHE A 416 -12.65 -9.68 17.13
CA PHE A 416 -12.08 -10.78 17.91
C PHE A 416 -13.11 -11.50 18.80
N ARG A 417 -14.06 -10.79 19.38
CA ARG A 417 -15.18 -11.41 20.10
C ARG A 417 -16.03 -12.30 19.18
N GLY A 418 -16.24 -11.87 17.91
CA GLY A 418 -16.92 -12.69 16.92
C GLY A 418 -16.17 -13.97 16.60
N LEU A 419 -14.84 -13.90 16.46
CA LEU A 419 -13.98 -15.07 16.26
C LEU A 419 -14.03 -16.03 17.47
N VAL A 420 -13.91 -15.50 18.67
CA VAL A 420 -14.03 -16.29 19.91
C VAL A 420 -15.40 -16.98 20.01
N GLN A 421 -16.49 -16.25 19.71
CA GLN A 421 -17.83 -16.82 19.76
C GLN A 421 -18.02 -17.94 18.74
N PHE A 422 -17.45 -17.81 17.54
CA PHE A 422 -17.45 -18.86 16.53
C PHE A 422 -16.70 -20.11 17.00
N LEU A 423 -15.50 -19.95 17.56
CA LEU A 423 -14.72 -21.07 18.10
C LEU A 423 -15.42 -21.77 19.26
N ARG A 424 -16.07 -21.02 20.16
CA ARG A 424 -16.91 -21.61 21.22
C ARG A 424 -18.07 -22.42 20.67
N GLN A 425 -18.72 -21.95 19.60
CA GLN A 425 -19.82 -22.71 18.97
C GLN A 425 -19.32 -24.01 18.35
N ARG A 426 -18.14 -24.00 17.68
CA ARG A 426 -17.53 -25.23 17.16
C ARG A 426 -17.19 -26.21 18.26
N GLN A 427 -16.58 -25.73 19.34
CA GLN A 427 -16.26 -26.57 20.52
C GLN A 427 -17.52 -27.18 21.14
N ALA A 428 -18.58 -26.40 21.31
CA ALA A 428 -19.86 -26.90 21.85
C ALA A 428 -20.55 -27.90 20.91
N ALA A 429 -20.31 -27.81 19.60
CA ALA A 429 -20.84 -28.73 18.61
C ALA A 429 -19.98 -30.00 18.46
N ALA A 430 -18.86 -30.12 19.20
CA ALA A 430 -17.85 -31.17 19.02
C ALA A 430 -17.41 -31.33 17.54
N ASP A 431 -17.22 -30.20 16.85
CA ASP A 431 -16.81 -30.20 15.45
C ASP A 431 -15.28 -30.32 15.40
N ASP A 432 -14.80 -31.55 15.20
CA ASP A 432 -13.38 -31.92 15.22
C ASP A 432 -12.71 -31.79 13.84
N LYS A 433 -13.48 -31.39 12.80
CA LYS A 433 -12.91 -31.17 11.47
C LYS A 433 -11.86 -30.06 11.51
N PRO A 434 -10.65 -30.29 10.93
CA PRO A 434 -9.61 -29.26 10.94
C PRO A 434 -10.07 -28.01 10.20
N PHE A 435 -9.66 -26.84 10.69
CA PHE A 435 -10.02 -25.58 10.07
C PHE A 435 -8.81 -24.71 9.73
N PHE A 436 -8.98 -23.90 8.68
CA PHE A 436 -8.14 -22.77 8.35
C PHE A 436 -8.93 -21.48 8.57
N ILE A 437 -8.54 -20.68 9.53
CA ILE A 437 -9.13 -19.37 9.79
C ILE A 437 -8.09 -18.29 9.46
N ALA A 438 -8.51 -17.27 8.70
CA ALA A 438 -7.78 -16.02 8.60
C ALA A 438 -8.64 -14.85 9.08
N THR A 439 -8.01 -13.82 9.62
CA THR A 439 -8.69 -12.59 10.04
C THR A 439 -7.83 -11.37 9.74
N TYR A 440 -8.50 -10.23 9.56
CA TYR A 440 -7.89 -8.94 9.28
C TYR A 440 -8.72 -7.85 9.95
N ASN A 441 -8.06 -6.87 10.55
CA ASN A 441 -8.70 -5.73 11.19
C ASN A 441 -8.66 -4.46 10.31
N ILE A 442 -9.24 -3.36 10.79
CA ILE A 442 -9.19 -2.03 10.15
C ILE A 442 -8.76 -0.94 11.14
N GLY A 443 -8.69 -1.27 12.43
CA GLY A 443 -8.48 -0.27 13.48
C GLY A 443 -7.14 0.43 13.41
N THR A 444 -6.11 -0.22 12.91
CA THR A 444 -4.75 0.31 12.76
C THR A 444 -4.49 1.02 11.43
N HIS A 445 -5.50 1.12 10.55
CA HIS A 445 -5.35 1.74 9.23
C HIS A 445 -4.83 3.18 9.34
N ALA A 446 -3.90 3.54 8.43
CA ALA A 446 -3.38 4.90 8.33
C ALA A 446 -4.51 5.93 8.13
N PHE A 447 -4.28 7.16 8.58
CA PHE A 447 -5.22 8.29 8.49
C PHE A 447 -6.53 8.13 9.29
N LEU A 448 -6.72 7.06 10.04
CA LEU A 448 -7.80 6.99 11.00
C LEU A 448 -7.36 7.71 12.28
N ASP A 449 -8.20 8.59 12.78
CA ASP A 449 -8.04 9.11 14.13
C ASP A 449 -8.38 8.00 15.14
N SER A 450 -7.78 8.05 16.33
CA SER A 450 -8.27 7.28 17.47
C SER A 450 -9.72 7.69 17.75
N SER A 451 -10.60 6.73 18.01
CA SER A 451 -11.97 7.04 18.37
C SER A 451 -12.05 7.39 19.87
N GLU A 452 -13.08 8.12 20.27
CA GLU A 452 -13.34 8.45 21.70
C GLU A 452 -13.47 7.20 22.60
N HIS A 453 -13.63 6.03 21.99
CA HIS A 453 -13.77 4.75 22.69
C HIS A 453 -12.49 3.90 22.61
N ASP A 454 -11.46 4.33 21.87
CA ASP A 454 -10.20 3.64 21.79
C ASP A 454 -9.38 3.89 23.08
N LEU A 455 -8.59 2.91 23.47
CA LEU A 455 -7.63 3.06 24.56
C LEU A 455 -6.49 3.97 24.10
N ALA A 456 -6.28 5.06 24.83
CA ALA A 456 -5.14 5.91 24.60
C ALA A 456 -3.86 5.25 25.11
N TYR A 457 -2.76 5.42 24.38
CA TYR A 457 -1.43 5.06 24.88
C TYR A 457 -0.79 6.29 25.52
N ALA A 458 -0.34 6.16 26.77
CA ALA A 458 0.27 7.23 27.54
C ALA A 458 -0.62 8.49 27.63
N ASP A 459 -0.23 9.60 27.00
CA ASP A 459 -0.96 10.86 26.94
C ASP A 459 -2.00 10.95 25.82
N GLY A 460 -2.00 9.97 24.89
CA GLY A 460 -2.92 9.95 23.75
C GLY A 460 -2.57 10.95 22.62
N ASP A 461 -1.35 11.48 22.62
CA ASP A 461 -0.95 12.51 21.66
C ASP A 461 -0.69 11.95 20.24
N ASN A 462 -0.46 10.63 20.10
CA ASN A 462 -0.15 10.03 18.82
C ASN A 462 -1.15 8.93 18.43
N ALA A 463 -1.98 9.21 17.42
CA ALA A 463 -3.03 8.32 16.95
C ALA A 463 -2.52 6.94 16.46
N VAL A 464 -1.27 6.82 16.00
CA VAL A 464 -0.70 5.52 15.57
C VAL A 464 -0.43 4.65 16.80
N LEU A 465 0.11 5.23 17.87
CA LEU A 465 0.34 4.50 19.12
C LEU A 465 -0.99 4.08 19.77
N ASP A 466 -1.96 4.98 19.83
CA ASP A 466 -3.29 4.70 20.38
C ASP A 466 -3.97 3.55 19.64
N LYS A 467 -4.00 3.61 18.30
CA LYS A 467 -4.61 2.57 17.47
C LYS A 467 -3.95 1.21 17.66
N LEU A 468 -2.61 1.17 17.73
CA LEU A 468 -1.89 -0.08 17.94
C LEU A 468 -2.11 -0.64 19.34
N HIS A 469 -2.13 0.21 20.37
CA HIS A 469 -2.42 -0.18 21.74
C HIS A 469 -3.84 -0.74 21.91
N ASN A 470 -4.82 -0.06 21.30
CA ASN A 470 -6.20 -0.52 21.29
C ASN A 470 -6.36 -1.87 20.57
N TYR A 471 -5.68 -2.05 19.43
CA TYR A 471 -5.65 -3.32 18.70
C TYR A 471 -5.02 -4.44 19.56
N ASP A 472 -3.88 -4.18 20.18
CA ASP A 472 -3.19 -5.15 21.04
C ASP A 472 -4.08 -5.61 22.21
N SER A 473 -4.81 -4.69 22.83
CA SER A 473 -5.79 -5.00 23.88
C SER A 473 -6.92 -5.91 23.36
N ALA A 474 -7.45 -5.62 22.16
CA ALA A 474 -8.50 -6.42 21.54
C ALA A 474 -8.00 -7.84 21.19
N LEU A 475 -6.78 -7.94 20.65
CA LEU A 475 -6.11 -9.22 20.41
C LEU A 475 -5.89 -10.00 21.71
N GLY A 476 -5.56 -9.31 22.81
CA GLY A 476 -5.39 -9.90 24.13
C GLY A 476 -6.60 -10.74 24.57
N GLY A 477 -7.80 -10.22 24.35
CA GLY A 477 -9.04 -10.96 24.66
C GLY A 477 -9.21 -12.26 23.83
N PHE A 478 -8.74 -12.27 22.57
CA PHE A 478 -8.68 -13.50 21.78
C PHE A 478 -7.62 -14.46 22.30
N LEU A 479 -6.42 -13.97 22.61
CA LEU A 479 -5.32 -14.81 23.10
C LEU A 479 -5.65 -15.47 24.44
N ASP A 480 -6.33 -14.77 25.36
CA ASP A 480 -6.78 -15.32 26.65
C ASP A 480 -7.73 -16.51 26.44
N TYR A 481 -8.69 -16.37 25.52
CA TYR A 481 -9.55 -17.49 25.16
C TYR A 481 -8.76 -18.60 24.46
N PHE A 482 -7.91 -18.27 23.50
CA PHE A 482 -7.13 -19.24 22.74
C PHE A 482 -6.29 -20.13 23.65
N TYR A 483 -5.50 -19.54 24.54
CA TYR A 483 -4.63 -20.28 25.45
C TYR A 483 -5.37 -21.09 26.52
N SER A 484 -6.61 -20.72 26.86
CA SER A 484 -7.46 -21.47 27.76
C SER A 484 -8.35 -22.53 27.10
N SER A 485 -8.32 -22.62 25.79
CA SER A 485 -9.13 -23.52 24.97
C SER A 485 -8.34 -24.74 24.48
N PRO A 486 -8.98 -25.87 24.12
CA PRO A 486 -8.32 -27.02 23.52
C PRO A 486 -7.63 -26.71 22.20
N TYR A 487 -8.00 -25.62 21.55
CA TYR A 487 -7.39 -25.21 20.28
C TYR A 487 -5.91 -24.85 20.43
N ALA A 488 -5.45 -24.45 21.62
CA ALA A 488 -4.04 -24.15 21.86
C ALA A 488 -3.12 -25.35 21.58
N ASP A 489 -3.62 -26.57 21.83
CA ASP A 489 -2.80 -27.79 21.74
C ASP A 489 -2.71 -28.36 20.31
N ASN A 490 -3.60 -27.92 19.39
CA ASN A 490 -3.61 -28.42 18.01
C ASN A 490 -3.77 -27.31 16.95
N THR A 491 -3.29 -26.09 17.22
CA THR A 491 -3.40 -24.99 16.25
C THR A 491 -2.05 -24.35 15.98
N ILE A 492 -1.69 -24.24 14.70
CA ILE A 492 -0.63 -23.35 14.21
C ILE A 492 -1.22 -21.95 14.20
N LEU A 493 -0.71 -21.07 15.08
CA LEU A 493 -1.13 -19.67 15.14
C LEU A 493 -0.05 -18.78 14.53
N VAL A 494 -0.41 -18.04 13.49
CA VAL A 494 0.46 -17.10 12.79
C VAL A 494 -0.07 -15.69 13.00
N PHE A 495 0.79 -14.79 13.42
CA PHE A 495 0.53 -13.36 13.51
C PHE A 495 1.46 -12.63 12.55
N THR A 496 0.89 -11.82 11.66
CA THR A 496 1.65 -11.01 10.70
C THR A 496 0.87 -9.74 10.35
N SER A 497 1.40 -8.92 9.45
CA SER A 497 0.69 -7.77 8.89
C SER A 497 0.38 -8.00 7.40
N ASP A 498 -0.70 -7.43 6.91
CA ASP A 498 -1.03 -7.44 5.48
C ASP A 498 -0.01 -6.64 4.66
N HIS A 499 0.48 -5.52 5.20
CA HIS A 499 1.58 -4.71 4.68
C HIS A 499 2.19 -3.85 5.82
N ALA A 500 3.27 -3.13 5.54
CA ALA A 500 3.87 -2.20 6.49
C ALA A 500 2.98 -0.98 6.75
N THR A 501 3.25 -0.26 7.84
CA THR A 501 2.57 1.00 8.14
C THR A 501 2.84 2.02 7.04
N TYR A 502 1.78 2.70 6.60
CA TYR A 502 1.93 3.81 5.66
C TYR A 502 2.75 4.94 6.31
N PRO A 503 3.72 5.53 5.62
CA PRO A 503 4.61 6.56 6.19
C PRO A 503 3.91 7.92 6.33
N GLU A 504 2.74 7.95 7.03
CA GLU A 504 2.07 9.18 7.42
C GLU A 504 2.84 9.96 8.49
N ALA A 505 2.52 11.24 8.68
CA ALA A 505 3.24 12.11 9.61
C ALA A 505 3.26 11.54 11.03
N ALA A 506 2.11 11.09 11.55
CA ALA A 506 2.01 10.51 12.89
C ALA A 506 2.89 9.27 13.08
N PHE A 507 3.04 8.44 12.04
CA PHE A 507 3.94 7.28 12.08
C PHE A 507 5.41 7.70 12.04
N ARG A 508 5.77 8.67 11.18
CA ARG A 508 7.15 9.16 11.08
C ARG A 508 7.67 9.74 12.40
N ASP A 509 6.81 10.40 13.15
CA ASP A 509 7.15 10.98 14.46
C ASP A 509 7.55 9.90 15.48
N VAL A 510 7.03 8.68 15.33
CA VAL A 510 7.22 7.59 16.29
C VAL A 510 8.06 6.42 15.76
N ALA A 511 8.32 6.32 14.46
CA ALA A 511 8.97 5.15 13.85
C ALA A 511 10.50 5.10 13.99
N GLY A 512 11.15 6.24 14.29
CA GLY A 512 12.61 6.35 14.37
C GLY A 512 13.23 7.02 13.14
N ALA A 513 14.46 7.50 13.30
CA ALA A 513 15.16 8.31 12.30
C ALA A 513 15.62 7.50 11.05
N ASP A 514 15.67 6.19 11.15
CA ASP A 514 16.07 5.27 10.07
C ASP A 514 14.90 4.86 9.15
N LEU A 515 13.68 5.36 9.43
CA LEU A 515 12.53 5.09 8.57
C LEU A 515 12.76 5.69 7.19
N LYS A 516 12.70 4.83 6.18
CA LYS A 516 12.65 5.25 4.78
C LYS A 516 11.22 5.70 4.43
N PRO A 517 11.02 6.69 3.54
CA PRO A 517 9.70 7.15 3.12
C PRO A 517 9.04 6.17 2.14
N TYR A 518 9.26 4.88 2.31
CA TYR A 518 8.73 3.82 1.45
C TYR A 518 7.55 3.13 2.12
N PHE A 519 6.62 2.66 1.31
CA PHE A 519 5.53 1.80 1.79
C PHE A 519 5.96 0.32 1.79
N VAL A 520 7.23 0.10 2.11
CA VAL A 520 7.88 -1.20 2.31
C VAL A 520 8.78 -1.08 3.53
N ASP A 521 8.57 -1.95 4.50
CA ASP A 521 9.32 -1.99 5.76
C ASP A 521 9.28 -3.40 6.35
N ARG A 522 9.97 -3.63 7.47
CA ARG A 522 9.85 -4.86 8.24
C ARG A 522 8.45 -4.98 8.82
N ILE A 523 7.82 -6.13 8.61
CA ILE A 523 6.52 -6.49 9.21
C ILE A 523 6.70 -7.62 10.22
N PRO A 524 5.85 -7.73 11.23
CA PRO A 524 5.94 -8.84 12.18
C PRO A 524 5.59 -10.17 11.51
N LEU A 525 6.28 -11.22 11.92
CA LEU A 525 5.90 -12.60 11.65
C LEU A 525 6.21 -13.44 12.91
N LEU A 526 5.16 -13.81 13.62
CA LEU A 526 5.23 -14.70 14.78
C LEU A 526 4.53 -16.00 14.42
N ILE A 527 5.18 -17.13 14.66
CA ILE A 527 4.65 -18.45 14.35
C ILE A 527 4.70 -19.30 15.60
N ARG A 528 3.52 -19.61 16.15
CA ARG A 528 3.38 -20.59 17.22
C ARG A 528 3.04 -21.95 16.61
N ASP A 529 3.89 -22.93 16.83
CA ASP A 529 3.62 -24.32 16.50
C ASP A 529 3.26 -25.08 17.80
N PRO A 530 2.11 -25.74 17.88
CA PRO A 530 1.71 -26.48 19.08
C PRO A 530 2.67 -27.61 19.46
N THR A 531 3.49 -28.07 18.52
CA THR A 531 4.49 -29.14 18.77
C THR A 531 5.84 -28.62 19.25
N HIS A 532 5.99 -27.32 19.43
CA HIS A 532 7.21 -26.65 19.90
C HIS A 532 8.48 -27.02 19.10
N ARG A 533 8.34 -27.28 17.79
CA ARG A 533 9.46 -27.66 16.91
C ARG A 533 10.31 -26.47 16.44
N LEU A 534 9.78 -25.27 16.58
CA LEU A 534 10.39 -24.08 16.02
C LEU A 534 11.38 -23.45 17.01
N PRO A 535 12.48 -22.84 16.53
CA PRO A 535 13.35 -22.07 17.38
C PRO A 535 12.65 -20.79 17.88
N ALA A 536 13.18 -20.18 18.94
CA ALA A 536 12.62 -18.94 19.49
C ALA A 536 12.73 -17.75 18.48
N THR A 537 13.79 -17.74 17.68
CA THR A 537 14.04 -16.71 16.65
C THR A 537 14.49 -17.34 15.34
N PHE A 538 14.16 -16.68 14.24
CA PHE A 538 14.59 -17.05 12.89
C PHE A 538 14.89 -15.80 12.09
N ASP A 539 16.05 -15.74 11.44
CA ASP A 539 16.41 -14.65 10.54
C ASP A 539 15.95 -14.97 9.11
N ALA A 540 14.99 -14.18 8.61
CA ALA A 540 14.48 -14.34 7.26
C ALA A 540 15.42 -13.75 6.18
N GLN A 541 16.50 -13.09 6.57
CA GLN A 541 17.53 -12.60 5.65
C GLN A 541 17.00 -11.74 4.50
N GLY A 542 16.06 -10.84 4.79
CA GLY A 542 15.49 -9.95 3.77
C GLY A 542 14.35 -10.55 2.95
N ARG A 543 13.88 -11.74 3.27
CA ARG A 543 12.69 -12.35 2.63
C ARG A 543 11.45 -11.51 2.89
N ASN A 544 10.41 -11.79 2.13
CA ASN A 544 9.18 -11.03 2.23
C ASN A 544 7.92 -11.93 2.32
N SER A 545 6.81 -11.27 2.47
CA SER A 545 5.52 -11.88 2.76
C SER A 545 4.92 -12.77 1.64
N LEU A 546 5.60 -12.93 0.49
CA LEU A 546 5.27 -13.97 -0.48
C LEU A 546 5.53 -15.38 0.08
N ASP A 547 6.43 -15.47 1.05
CA ASP A 547 6.85 -16.74 1.65
C ASP A 547 5.84 -17.27 2.68
N LEU A 548 4.79 -16.50 3.03
CA LEU A 548 3.83 -16.89 4.07
C LEU A 548 3.07 -18.18 3.72
N ALA A 549 2.41 -18.22 2.55
CA ALA A 549 1.60 -19.39 2.18
C ALA A 549 2.41 -20.69 2.11
N PRO A 550 3.57 -20.75 1.41
CA PRO A 550 4.38 -21.97 1.40
C PRO A 550 4.92 -22.34 2.79
N THR A 551 5.22 -21.37 3.65
CA THR A 551 5.65 -21.62 5.04
C THR A 551 4.54 -22.28 5.86
N VAL A 552 3.33 -21.74 5.80
CA VAL A 552 2.17 -22.29 6.53
C VAL A 552 1.82 -23.70 6.02
N LEU A 553 1.85 -23.91 4.70
CA LEU A 553 1.61 -25.23 4.10
C LEU A 553 2.63 -26.26 4.59
N GLN A 554 3.93 -25.92 4.60
CA GLN A 554 4.97 -26.81 5.10
C GLN A 554 4.76 -27.16 6.57
N LEU A 555 4.46 -26.16 7.41
CA LEU A 555 4.21 -26.37 8.84
C LEU A 555 2.99 -27.27 9.10
N ALA A 556 1.95 -27.10 8.30
CA ALA A 556 0.73 -27.91 8.39
C ALA A 556 0.87 -29.31 7.77
N GLY A 557 1.98 -29.59 7.06
CA GLY A 557 2.16 -30.85 6.31
C GLY A 557 1.27 -30.95 5.07
N LEU A 558 0.81 -29.80 4.56
CA LEU A 558 -0.01 -29.73 3.35
C LEU A 558 0.86 -29.58 2.11
N GLN A 559 0.65 -30.45 1.14
CA GLN A 559 1.42 -30.48 -0.10
C GLN A 559 0.52 -30.34 -1.32
N THR A 560 1.07 -29.77 -2.39
CA THR A 560 0.39 -29.73 -3.70
C THR A 560 1.26 -30.35 -4.78
N ARG A 561 0.66 -30.97 -5.80
CA ARG A 561 1.39 -31.53 -6.94
C ARG A 561 1.94 -30.44 -7.88
N SER A 562 1.30 -29.31 -7.91
CA SER A 562 1.74 -28.13 -8.66
C SER A 562 1.25 -26.84 -8.02
N ASN A 563 2.01 -25.78 -8.18
CA ASN A 563 1.62 -24.45 -7.74
C ASN A 563 2.20 -23.37 -8.67
N SER A 564 1.78 -22.13 -8.43
CA SER A 564 2.28 -20.92 -9.10
C SER A 564 2.94 -19.94 -8.11
N PHE A 565 3.46 -20.44 -7.02
CA PHE A 565 4.02 -19.62 -5.95
C PHE A 565 5.36 -19.00 -6.36
N LEU A 566 5.50 -17.71 -6.15
CA LEU A 566 6.76 -17.00 -6.31
C LEU A 566 7.64 -17.12 -5.07
N GLY A 567 7.03 -17.09 -3.88
CA GLY A 567 7.70 -17.32 -2.62
C GLY A 567 7.99 -18.80 -2.38
N ARG A 568 8.76 -19.05 -1.34
CA ARG A 568 9.10 -20.38 -0.80
C ARG A 568 9.00 -20.35 0.70
N SER A 569 8.91 -21.51 1.33
CA SER A 569 8.95 -21.56 2.79
C SER A 569 10.21 -20.84 3.33
N ILE A 570 10.04 -20.10 4.41
CA ILE A 570 11.17 -19.43 5.08
C ILE A 570 12.25 -20.42 5.54
N PHE A 571 11.90 -21.67 5.72
CA PHE A 571 12.82 -22.74 6.12
C PHE A 571 13.63 -23.32 4.95
N GLU A 572 13.27 -23.03 3.71
CA GLU A 572 14.05 -23.45 2.57
C GLU A 572 15.29 -22.57 2.38
N PRO A 573 16.49 -23.15 2.10
CA PRO A 573 17.67 -22.36 1.82
C PRO A 573 17.49 -21.51 0.55
N ARG A 574 18.08 -20.32 0.53
CA ARG A 574 18.14 -19.44 -0.63
C ARG A 574 19.57 -19.15 -1.04
N ASN A 575 19.75 -18.89 -2.34
CA ASN A 575 21.06 -18.51 -2.89
C ASN A 575 21.38 -17.03 -2.62
N PHE A 576 20.35 -16.20 -2.42
CA PHE A 576 20.50 -14.75 -2.26
C PHE A 576 19.73 -14.26 -1.03
N PRO A 577 20.38 -13.47 -0.14
CA PRO A 577 19.71 -12.86 1.01
C PRO A 577 18.97 -11.57 0.58
N THR A 578 18.11 -11.67 -0.42
CA THR A 578 17.35 -10.54 -0.96
C THR A 578 15.90 -10.94 -1.23
N GLY A 579 15.04 -9.96 -1.25
CA GLY A 579 13.66 -10.07 -1.72
C GLY A 579 13.30 -8.85 -2.57
N VAL A 580 12.27 -8.98 -3.40
CA VAL A 580 11.70 -7.86 -4.14
C VAL A 580 10.32 -7.51 -3.60
N ALA A 581 10.08 -6.23 -3.40
CA ALA A 581 8.77 -5.69 -3.11
C ALA A 581 8.34 -4.77 -4.27
N ALA A 582 7.03 -4.76 -4.57
CA ALA A 582 6.49 -3.97 -5.65
C ALA A 582 5.20 -3.24 -5.22
N THR A 583 5.20 -1.92 -5.34
CA THR A 583 4.04 -1.09 -5.08
C THR A 583 3.55 -0.47 -6.38
N ALA A 584 2.75 -1.20 -7.14
CA ALA A 584 2.36 -0.88 -8.51
C ALA A 584 3.58 -0.79 -9.47
N SER A 585 4.03 0.41 -9.82
CA SER A 585 5.17 0.63 -10.73
C SER A 585 6.49 0.93 -10.02
N GLN A 586 6.52 0.95 -8.70
CA GLN A 586 7.73 1.13 -7.90
C GLN A 586 8.22 -0.20 -7.38
N TYR A 587 9.53 -0.42 -7.48
CA TYR A 587 10.16 -1.66 -7.03
C TYR A 587 11.21 -1.35 -5.96
N PHE A 588 11.32 -2.23 -4.99
CA PHE A 588 12.22 -2.12 -3.86
C PHE A 588 12.94 -3.45 -3.66
N MET A 589 14.21 -3.38 -3.27
CA MET A 589 14.95 -4.52 -2.79
C MET A 589 14.90 -4.55 -1.28
N THR A 590 14.63 -5.72 -0.71
CA THR A 590 14.72 -5.98 0.72
C THR A 590 15.92 -6.88 1.02
N THR A 591 16.65 -6.57 2.08
CA THR A 591 17.86 -7.30 2.53
C THR A 591 17.90 -7.25 4.05
N PRO A 592 18.79 -8.01 4.72
CA PRO A 592 19.03 -7.84 6.16
C PRO A 592 19.43 -6.41 6.53
N GLY A 593 20.08 -5.68 5.61
CA GLY A 593 20.44 -4.27 5.81
C GLY A 593 19.28 -3.27 5.66
N GLY A 594 18.09 -3.72 5.26
CA GLY A 594 16.90 -2.87 5.11
C GLY A 594 16.35 -2.82 3.69
N VAL A 595 15.60 -1.76 3.40
CA VAL A 595 14.92 -1.53 2.12
C VAL A 595 15.71 -0.54 1.27
N PHE A 596 15.85 -0.85 -0.01
CA PHE A 596 16.50 0.00 -1.00
C PHE A 596 15.53 0.31 -2.14
N GLY A 597 15.34 1.59 -2.44
CA GLY A 597 14.66 2.01 -3.65
C GLY A 597 15.50 1.70 -4.91
N GLN A 598 14.90 1.73 -6.10
CA GLN A 598 15.58 1.37 -7.36
C GLN A 598 16.89 2.15 -7.60
N THR A 599 16.99 3.39 -7.13
CA THR A 599 18.18 4.24 -7.27
C THR A 599 19.26 3.97 -6.24
N GLU A 600 18.94 3.28 -5.15
CA GLU A 600 19.83 3.04 -4.02
C GLU A 600 20.46 1.64 -4.05
N ILE A 601 20.13 0.81 -5.05
CA ILE A 601 20.56 -0.59 -5.11
C ILE A 601 22.09 -0.70 -5.17
N PRO A 602 22.73 -1.40 -4.22
CA PRO A 602 24.17 -1.65 -4.27
C PRO A 602 24.60 -2.35 -5.56
N GLN A 603 25.77 -1.96 -6.10
CA GLN A 603 26.27 -2.45 -7.39
C GLN A 603 26.25 -3.98 -7.50
N GLN A 604 26.61 -4.67 -6.43
CA GLN A 604 26.66 -6.14 -6.36
C GLN A 604 25.29 -6.81 -6.54
N TRP A 605 24.18 -6.11 -6.23
CA TRP A 605 22.81 -6.64 -6.29
C TRP A 605 22.01 -6.17 -7.52
N ARG A 606 22.57 -5.28 -8.34
CA ARG A 606 21.80 -4.68 -9.46
C ARG A 606 21.30 -5.73 -10.43
N ALA A 607 22.14 -6.67 -10.85
CA ALA A 607 21.73 -7.70 -11.79
C ALA A 607 20.64 -8.62 -11.22
N THR A 608 20.76 -9.02 -9.96
CA THR A 608 19.73 -9.82 -9.25
C THR A 608 18.43 -9.05 -9.20
N PHE A 609 18.47 -7.77 -8.81
CA PHE A 609 17.28 -6.94 -8.69
C PHE A 609 16.58 -6.69 -10.02
N GLU A 610 17.32 -6.43 -11.10
CA GLU A 610 16.74 -6.28 -12.45
C GLU A 610 16.07 -7.58 -12.91
N CYS A 611 16.67 -8.72 -12.62
CA CYS A 611 16.08 -10.02 -12.89
C CYS A 611 14.75 -10.20 -12.11
N GLU A 612 14.74 -9.92 -10.82
CA GLU A 612 13.56 -10.01 -9.96
C GLU A 612 12.43 -9.09 -10.44
N ILE A 613 12.73 -7.85 -10.81
CA ILE A 613 11.74 -6.93 -11.41
C ILE A 613 11.13 -7.52 -12.68
N ASN A 614 11.94 -8.13 -13.53
CA ASN A 614 11.44 -8.72 -14.77
C ASN A 614 10.49 -9.90 -14.48
N VAL A 615 10.77 -10.72 -13.47
CA VAL A 615 9.86 -11.78 -13.02
C VAL A 615 8.54 -11.18 -12.53
N VAL A 616 8.58 -10.13 -11.70
CA VAL A 616 7.35 -9.46 -11.22
C VAL A 616 6.53 -8.90 -12.40
N ARG A 617 7.18 -8.27 -13.38
CA ARG A 617 6.52 -7.75 -14.58
C ARG A 617 5.88 -8.85 -15.41
N ARG A 618 6.57 -9.97 -15.59
CA ARG A 618 6.03 -11.16 -16.30
C ARG A 618 4.85 -11.74 -15.53
N PHE A 619 4.93 -11.80 -14.20
CA PHE A 619 3.83 -12.28 -13.36
C PHE A 619 2.59 -11.38 -13.51
N TYR A 620 2.74 -10.06 -13.50
CA TYR A 620 1.64 -9.13 -13.75
C TYR A 620 0.99 -9.33 -15.13
N ARG A 621 1.79 -9.61 -16.18
CA ARG A 621 1.24 -9.92 -17.53
C ARG A 621 0.46 -11.23 -17.52
N ALA A 622 0.99 -12.26 -16.91
CA ALA A 622 0.30 -13.55 -16.80
C ALA A 622 -1.00 -13.39 -15.98
N GLU A 623 -0.99 -12.60 -14.91
CA GLU A 623 -2.19 -12.27 -14.14
C GLU A 623 -3.24 -11.56 -15.00
N SER A 624 -2.84 -10.54 -15.74
CA SER A 624 -3.75 -9.76 -16.61
C SER A 624 -4.36 -10.63 -17.73
N ALA A 625 -3.60 -11.61 -18.21
CA ALA A 625 -4.05 -12.59 -19.21
C ALA A 625 -4.78 -13.79 -18.59
N ASN A 626 -4.94 -13.85 -17.27
CA ASN A 626 -5.50 -14.99 -16.52
C ASN A 626 -4.73 -16.31 -16.77
N ARG A 627 -3.40 -16.22 -16.85
CA ARG A 627 -2.47 -17.31 -17.18
C ARG A 627 -1.49 -17.62 -16.03
N ILE A 628 -1.93 -17.44 -14.78
CA ILE A 628 -1.10 -17.76 -13.61
C ILE A 628 -1.15 -19.25 -13.29
N PHE A 629 -2.34 -19.86 -13.33
CA PHE A 629 -2.55 -21.23 -12.96
C PHE A 629 -3.62 -21.88 -13.83
N GLU A 630 -3.35 -23.06 -14.37
CA GLU A 630 -4.29 -23.83 -15.16
C GLU A 630 -5.49 -24.26 -14.30
N PRO A 631 -6.72 -24.21 -14.83
CA PRO A 631 -7.86 -24.74 -14.11
C PRO A 631 -7.69 -26.25 -13.94
N MET A 632 -7.48 -26.70 -12.73
CA MET A 632 -7.52 -28.12 -12.43
C MET A 632 -8.89 -28.68 -12.81
N GLN A 633 -8.91 -29.74 -13.60
CA GLN A 633 -10.10 -30.59 -13.71
C GLN A 633 -10.45 -31.06 -12.30
N ALA A 634 -11.69 -30.82 -11.89
CA ALA A 634 -12.18 -31.23 -10.59
C ALA A 634 -11.92 -32.74 -10.42
N GLY A 635 -10.98 -33.13 -9.56
CA GLY A 635 -10.76 -34.55 -9.26
C GLY A 635 -9.39 -34.99 -8.77
N VAL A 636 -8.35 -34.13 -8.72
CA VAL A 636 -7.01 -34.61 -8.34
C VAL A 636 -6.39 -33.76 -7.26
N VAL A 637 -6.83 -33.95 -6.04
CA VAL A 637 -6.02 -33.68 -4.85
C VAL A 637 -5.81 -35.00 -4.12
N GLU A 638 -4.69 -35.65 -4.37
CA GLU A 638 -4.24 -36.72 -3.48
C GLU A 638 -3.52 -36.09 -2.29
N THR A 639 -4.12 -36.20 -1.12
CA THR A 639 -3.39 -36.13 0.12
C THR A 639 -2.40 -37.29 0.14
N VAL A 640 -1.11 -36.98 0.15
CA VAL A 640 -0.07 -37.98 0.44
C VAL A 640 -0.11 -38.27 1.95
N ALA A 641 -1.17 -38.93 2.39
CA ALA A 641 -1.16 -39.68 3.64
C ALA A 641 -0.25 -40.89 3.37
N GLY A 642 0.85 -40.94 4.10
CA GLY A 642 1.94 -41.89 3.90
C GLY A 642 1.48 -43.31 3.68
N LYS A 643 1.70 -43.82 2.47
CA LYS A 643 1.97 -45.24 2.25
C LYS A 643 3.48 -45.42 2.31
N ARG A 644 3.99 -45.76 3.50
CA ARG A 644 5.20 -46.56 3.60
C ARG A 644 4.74 -47.98 3.87
N GLY A 645 4.89 -48.84 2.84
CA GLY A 645 4.97 -50.28 3.02
C GLY A 645 6.36 -50.65 3.51
#